data_59df7610709e6fba1aeb3135ab430acc
#
_entry.id   59df7610709e6fba1aeb3135ab430acc
#
_cell.length_a   1.000
_cell.length_b   1.000
_cell.length_c   1.000
_cell.angle_alpha   90.00
_cell.angle_beta   90.00
_cell.angle_gamma   90.00
#
_symmetry.space_group_name_H-M   'P 1'
#
loop_
_entity.id
_entity.type
_entity.pdbx_description
1 polymer ?
#
loop_
_entity_poly.entity_id
_entity_poly.type
_entity_poly.pdbx_seq_one_letter_code
_entity_poly.pdbx_strand_id
1 'polypeptide(L)'
;MLFRSDIVRAANDLVLSKHFDYGMICATEQAIIADKEVYAPLIKELKRRKAYFVNDEEKAKLEQYMFGCTAYSGQTPKLNSVVPGKSPQYIAKAAGFEIPEDATILAAECKEVGENEPLTMEKLAPVQAVLKSDNKEQAFEMCEAMLKHGAGHTAAIHTNDQALVREYGQRMHACRIIWNSPSSLGGVGDIYNAIAPSLTLGCGSYGGNSVSGNVQAVNLLNIKRIARRNNNMQWFKIPAKTYFEPNAIKYLRDMYGIERAVIVCDKVMEQLGVVDKIIDQLRARSNRVTFRIIDYVEPEPSVETVERGATMMREEFEPDTIIAVGGGSPMDASKIMWLLYEHPEISFSDVREKFFDIRKRAFKIPPLGKKAKLVCIPTSSGTGSEVTPFAVITDHKTGYKYPITDYALTPSVAIVDPVLARTQPRKLASDAGFDALTHSFEAYVSVYANDFTDGMALHAAKLIWDNLAESVNGEPGEDKIKAQEKMHNAATMAGMAFGSAFLGMCHGMAHTIGALCHVAHGRTNSILLPYVIRYNGSIPEEPTSWPKYNKYIAPERYQEIAKNLGVNPGKTPEEGVENLAKAVEDYRDNKLGMNKSFQECGVDEDYFWSILDQIGMRAYEDQCAPANPRIPQIEDMKDIAIAAYYGVSQAEGHKLRVQRQGEAATEEASERA
;
A
#
# COMPACT_ATOMS: atom_id res chain seq x y z
N MET A 1 29.38 0.83 27.54
CA MET A 1 29.62 -0.64 27.51
C MET A 1 30.97 -0.97 26.88
N LEU A 2 31.75 -1.89 27.46
CA LEU A 2 33.01 -2.41 26.89
C LEU A 2 32.93 -3.92 26.69
N PHE A 3 33.15 -4.37 25.45
CA PHE A 3 33.12 -5.79 25.09
C PHE A 3 34.04 -6.04 23.89
N ARG A 4 35.05 -6.94 24.04
CA ARG A 4 36.04 -7.24 22.99
C ARG A 4 36.60 -5.99 22.29
N SER A 5 37.11 -5.04 23.12
CA SER A 5 37.60 -3.73 22.66
C SER A 5 39.12 -3.63 22.71
N ASP A 6 39.68 -2.62 22.06
CA ASP A 6 41.02 -2.11 22.33
C ASP A 6 41.02 -1.42 23.71
N ILE A 7 41.50 -2.10 24.71
CA ILE A 7 41.46 -1.65 26.11
C ILE A 7 42.26 -0.34 26.31
N VAL A 8 43.42 -0.24 25.65
CA VAL A 8 44.29 0.93 25.81
C VAL A 8 43.61 2.20 25.27
N ARG A 9 43.00 2.06 24.11
CA ARG A 9 42.22 3.13 23.49
C ARG A 9 40.97 3.46 24.28
N ALA A 10 40.16 2.44 24.63
CA ALA A 10 38.95 2.62 25.41
C ALA A 10 39.20 3.33 26.74
N ALA A 11 40.23 2.90 27.49
CA ALA A 11 40.59 3.56 28.76
C ALA A 11 41.00 5.04 28.55
N ASN A 12 41.71 5.34 27.45
CA ASN A 12 42.04 6.70 27.09
C ASN A 12 40.81 7.55 26.84
N ASP A 13 39.93 7.04 26.01
CA ASP A 13 38.69 7.73 25.60
C ASP A 13 37.77 7.99 26.81
N LEU A 14 37.63 7.02 27.70
CA LEU A 14 36.82 7.12 28.91
C LEU A 14 37.37 8.16 29.89
N VAL A 15 38.69 8.17 30.16
CA VAL A 15 39.31 9.18 31.04
C VAL A 15 39.24 10.54 30.43
N LEU A 16 39.57 10.69 29.13
CA LEU A 16 39.46 11.95 28.40
C LEU A 16 38.04 12.50 28.46
N SER A 17 37.04 11.69 28.15
CA SER A 17 35.64 12.08 28.19
C SER A 17 35.20 12.55 29.57
N LYS A 18 35.58 11.83 30.62
CA LYS A 18 35.15 12.14 31.98
C LYS A 18 35.93 13.27 32.63
N HIS A 19 37.19 13.47 32.23
CA HIS A 19 38.01 14.57 32.70
C HIS A 19 37.67 15.91 31.99
N PHE A 20 37.26 15.84 30.73
CA PHE A 20 36.90 17.01 29.93
C PHE A 20 35.78 17.81 30.61
N ASP A 21 36.00 19.09 30.81
CA ASP A 21 35.10 20.03 31.49
C ASP A 21 34.59 19.49 32.86
N TYR A 22 35.48 18.80 33.57
CA TYR A 22 35.14 18.12 34.84
C TYR A 22 33.88 17.27 34.80
N GLY A 23 33.61 16.64 33.65
CA GLY A 23 32.46 15.73 33.46
C GLY A 23 31.10 16.41 33.37
N MET A 24 31.07 17.73 33.08
CA MET A 24 29.83 18.51 32.98
C MET A 24 29.07 18.30 31.69
N ILE A 25 29.74 17.86 30.60
CA ILE A 25 29.06 17.59 29.34
C ILE A 25 28.02 16.48 29.53
N CYS A 26 26.78 16.77 29.21
CA CYS A 26 25.63 15.86 29.43
C CYS A 26 25.77 14.49 28.71
N ALA A 27 26.55 14.40 27.64
CA ALA A 27 26.86 13.16 26.93
C ALA A 27 28.01 12.34 27.61
N THR A 28 28.60 12.83 28.72
CA THR A 28 29.69 12.16 29.42
C THR A 28 29.20 10.87 30.09
N GLU A 29 30.01 9.81 30.03
CA GLU A 29 29.72 8.50 30.61
C GLU A 29 29.49 8.62 32.13
N GLN A 30 28.35 8.17 32.60
CA GLN A 30 28.04 8.12 34.05
C GLN A 30 28.55 6.84 34.70
N ALA A 31 28.57 5.74 33.92
CA ALA A 31 29.09 4.47 34.33
C ALA A 31 29.84 3.74 33.21
N ILE A 32 30.81 2.95 33.57
CA ILE A 32 31.48 2.00 32.70
C ILE A 32 30.99 0.60 33.08
N ILE A 33 30.39 -0.10 32.11
CA ILE A 33 29.97 -1.49 32.26
C ILE A 33 30.89 -2.33 31.39
N ALA A 34 31.79 -3.09 32.01
CA ALA A 34 32.83 -3.86 31.35
C ALA A 34 32.59 -5.35 31.50
N ASP A 35 32.67 -6.11 30.39
CA ASP A 35 32.68 -7.55 30.41
C ASP A 35 33.83 -8.08 31.28
N LYS A 36 33.60 -9.21 31.98
CA LYS A 36 34.57 -9.83 32.88
C LYS A 36 35.94 -10.08 32.26
N GLU A 37 36.02 -10.37 30.98
CA GLU A 37 37.28 -10.66 30.28
C GLU A 37 38.14 -9.39 30.11
N VAL A 38 37.53 -8.22 29.99
CA VAL A 38 38.22 -6.93 29.79
C VAL A 38 38.31 -6.11 31.07
N TYR A 39 37.61 -6.49 32.13
CA TYR A 39 37.47 -5.70 33.35
C TYR A 39 38.84 -5.44 34.05
N ALA A 40 39.59 -6.46 34.39
CA ALA A 40 40.86 -6.28 35.10
C ALA A 40 41.94 -5.55 34.29
N PRO A 41 42.12 -5.84 32.97
CA PRO A 41 42.95 -5.01 32.08
C PRO A 41 42.51 -3.56 32.03
N LEU A 42 41.21 -3.29 31.96
CA LEU A 42 40.66 -1.91 31.92
C LEU A 42 41.01 -1.13 33.21
N ILE A 43 40.76 -1.72 34.39
CA ILE A 43 41.13 -1.08 35.67
C ILE A 43 42.61 -0.69 35.69
N LYS A 44 43.49 -1.57 35.24
CA LYS A 44 44.93 -1.31 35.17
C LYS A 44 45.23 -0.11 34.25
N GLU A 45 44.61 -0.06 33.09
CA GLU A 45 44.81 1.05 32.16
C GLU A 45 44.19 2.36 32.63
N LEU A 46 43.04 2.36 33.32
CA LEU A 46 42.47 3.52 33.97
C LEU A 46 43.40 4.11 35.04
N LYS A 47 43.93 3.25 35.92
CA LYS A 47 44.94 3.66 36.95
C LYS A 47 46.20 4.22 36.33
N ARG A 48 46.68 3.66 35.21
CA ARG A 48 47.81 4.20 34.46
C ARG A 48 47.58 5.62 33.97
N ARG A 49 46.31 5.99 33.70
CA ARG A 49 45.88 7.35 33.27
C ARG A 49 45.48 8.23 34.44
N LYS A 50 45.92 7.89 35.64
CA LYS A 50 45.70 8.63 36.87
C LYS A 50 44.24 8.70 37.34
N ALA A 51 43.42 7.73 36.96
CA ALA A 51 42.14 7.52 37.62
C ALA A 51 42.37 7.02 39.04
N TYR A 52 41.84 7.75 40.01
CA TYR A 52 41.96 7.36 41.43
C TYR A 52 40.77 6.47 41.82
N PHE A 53 41.06 5.20 42.16
CA PHE A 53 40.02 4.27 42.60
C PHE A 53 39.86 4.38 44.10
N VAL A 54 38.68 4.84 44.55
CA VAL A 54 38.34 4.96 45.97
C VAL A 54 38.18 3.58 46.61
N ASN A 55 38.64 3.43 47.84
CA ASN A 55 38.34 2.25 48.67
C ASN A 55 36.92 2.32 49.27
N ASP A 56 36.46 1.29 49.97
CA ASP A 56 35.11 1.20 50.50
C ASP A 56 34.75 2.35 51.47
N GLU A 57 35.68 2.78 52.32
CA GLU A 57 35.48 3.90 53.26
C GLU A 57 35.38 5.24 52.50
N GLU A 58 36.28 5.47 51.57
CA GLU A 58 36.28 6.66 50.71
C GLU A 58 35.03 6.69 49.82
N LYS A 59 34.60 5.52 49.30
CA LYS A 59 33.36 5.42 48.53
C LYS A 59 32.15 5.85 49.34
N ALA A 60 32.01 5.36 50.59
CA ALA A 60 30.91 5.74 51.46
C ALA A 60 30.91 7.26 51.79
N LYS A 61 32.10 7.86 52.03
CA LYS A 61 32.24 9.30 52.20
C LYS A 61 31.86 10.09 50.94
N LEU A 62 32.28 9.61 49.78
CA LEU A 62 31.97 10.21 48.49
C LEU A 62 30.47 10.17 48.19
N GLU A 63 29.82 9.03 48.39
CA GLU A 63 28.37 8.87 48.25
C GLU A 63 27.60 9.78 49.17
N GLN A 64 27.97 9.82 50.44
CA GLN A 64 27.33 10.68 51.44
C GLN A 64 27.47 12.18 51.08
N TYR A 65 28.64 12.61 50.59
CA TYR A 65 28.85 14.00 50.16
C TYR A 65 28.08 14.34 48.89
N MET A 66 28.11 13.44 47.90
CA MET A 66 27.53 13.70 46.59
C MET A 66 26.00 13.54 46.57
N PHE A 67 25.47 12.56 47.30
CA PHE A 67 24.04 12.18 47.19
C PHE A 67 23.27 12.20 48.50
N GLY A 68 23.92 12.52 49.63
CA GLY A 68 23.29 12.58 50.96
C GLY A 68 22.94 11.19 51.56
N CYS A 69 23.35 10.12 50.90
CA CYS A 69 23.12 8.73 51.31
C CYS A 69 24.28 7.83 50.84
N THR A 70 24.44 6.66 51.44
CA THR A 70 25.41 5.63 51.03
C THR A 70 24.70 4.49 50.31
N ALA A 71 25.46 3.67 49.61
CA ALA A 71 24.96 2.47 48.96
C ALA A 71 24.16 1.59 49.94
N TYR A 72 23.04 1.05 49.47
CA TYR A 72 22.13 0.15 50.22
C TYR A 72 21.54 0.76 51.50
N SER A 73 21.57 2.08 51.68
CA SER A 73 20.96 2.76 52.83
C SER A 73 19.42 2.82 52.84
N GLY A 74 18.78 2.50 51.71
CA GLY A 74 17.33 2.63 51.53
C GLY A 74 16.82 4.08 51.43
N GLN A 75 17.74 5.05 51.33
CA GLN A 75 17.40 6.46 51.14
C GLN A 75 17.45 6.81 49.67
N THR A 76 16.58 7.72 49.23
CA THR A 76 16.57 8.21 47.84
C THR A 76 17.76 9.16 47.58
N PRO A 77 18.65 8.85 46.63
CA PRO A 77 19.80 9.69 46.34
C PRO A 77 19.37 11.07 45.77
N LYS A 78 19.99 12.13 46.26
CA LYS A 78 19.80 13.48 45.74
C LYS A 78 21.15 14.15 45.52
N LEU A 79 21.45 14.47 44.26
CA LEU A 79 22.72 15.11 43.93
C LEU A 79 22.89 16.45 44.63
N ASN A 80 24.02 16.61 45.31
CA ASN A 80 24.45 17.88 45.91
C ASN A 80 24.75 18.90 44.80
N SER A 81 24.04 20.02 44.79
CA SER A 81 24.15 21.07 43.77
C SER A 81 25.52 21.75 43.70
N VAL A 82 26.38 21.55 44.68
CA VAL A 82 27.76 22.10 44.68
C VAL A 82 28.72 21.23 43.92
N VAL A 83 28.44 19.95 43.67
CA VAL A 83 29.32 18.99 43.03
C VAL A 83 29.57 19.23 41.54
N PRO A 84 28.57 19.59 40.71
CA PRO A 84 28.77 19.76 39.28
C PRO A 84 29.90 20.74 38.97
N GLY A 85 30.82 20.37 38.04
CA GLY A 85 31.92 21.19 37.59
C GLY A 85 33.09 21.35 38.55
N LYS A 86 33.14 20.61 39.65
CA LYS A 86 34.28 20.62 40.59
C LYS A 86 35.36 19.61 40.18
N SER A 87 36.59 19.94 40.48
CA SER A 87 37.74 19.04 40.25
C SER A 87 37.64 17.81 41.14
N PRO A 88 38.30 16.69 40.79
CA PRO A 88 38.31 15.48 41.60
C PRO A 88 38.97 15.74 42.99
N GLN A 89 39.97 16.61 43.04
CA GLN A 89 40.65 17.03 44.29
C GLN A 89 39.70 17.79 45.22
N TYR A 90 38.91 18.70 44.66
CA TYR A 90 37.87 19.42 45.42
C TYR A 90 36.84 18.49 46.03
N ILE A 91 36.31 17.56 45.19
CA ILE A 91 35.27 16.63 45.60
C ILE A 91 35.80 15.71 46.70
N ALA A 92 36.98 15.13 46.53
CA ALA A 92 37.59 14.25 47.51
C ALA A 92 37.81 14.97 48.86
N LYS A 93 38.38 16.14 48.84
CA LYS A 93 38.62 16.95 50.04
C LYS A 93 37.30 17.33 50.75
N ALA A 94 36.29 17.72 49.98
CA ALA A 94 34.97 18.05 50.53
C ALA A 94 34.25 16.79 51.10
N ALA A 95 34.51 15.62 50.54
CA ALA A 95 34.03 14.33 51.05
C ALA A 95 34.85 13.81 52.26
N GLY A 96 35.96 14.44 52.61
CA GLY A 96 36.78 14.11 53.79
C GLY A 96 37.87 13.05 53.56
N PHE A 97 38.49 13.03 52.33
CA PHE A 97 39.66 12.23 52.00
C PHE A 97 40.58 12.95 51.02
N GLU A 98 41.83 12.52 50.93
CA GLU A 98 42.82 13.14 50.05
C GLU A 98 43.21 12.21 48.90
N ILE A 99 43.53 12.78 47.76
CA ILE A 99 43.96 12.10 46.55
C ILE A 99 45.20 12.76 45.95
N PRO A 100 45.99 12.08 45.11
CA PRO A 100 47.08 12.70 44.38
C PRO A 100 46.67 13.94 43.61
N GLU A 101 47.55 14.96 43.55
CA GLU A 101 47.29 16.21 42.80
C GLU A 101 47.10 15.98 41.30
N ASP A 102 47.76 14.95 40.76
CA ASP A 102 47.69 14.55 39.35
C ASP A 102 46.54 13.58 39.03
N ALA A 103 45.64 13.29 40.00
CA ALA A 103 44.47 12.48 39.75
C ALA A 103 43.52 13.17 38.74
N THR A 104 43.16 12.41 37.68
CA THR A 104 42.35 12.95 36.56
C THR A 104 40.86 12.82 36.84
N ILE A 105 40.45 11.68 37.40
CA ILE A 105 39.03 11.37 37.76
C ILE A 105 39.02 10.53 39.04
N LEU A 106 37.88 10.52 39.76
CA LEU A 106 37.59 9.56 40.80
C LEU A 106 36.86 8.37 40.17
N ALA A 107 37.18 7.16 40.53
CA ALA A 107 36.53 5.94 40.07
C ALA A 107 36.07 5.09 41.27
N ALA A 108 34.89 4.52 41.22
CA ALA A 108 34.33 3.66 42.24
C ALA A 108 33.79 2.37 41.64
N GLU A 109 34.17 1.21 42.21
CA GLU A 109 33.58 -0.07 41.84
C GLU A 109 32.16 -0.16 42.43
N CYS A 110 31.17 -0.47 41.55
CA CYS A 110 29.76 -0.62 41.91
C CYS A 110 29.26 -2.02 41.53
N LYS A 111 28.27 -2.53 42.26
CA LYS A 111 27.75 -3.89 42.06
C LYS A 111 26.56 -3.98 41.16
N GLU A 112 25.69 -2.96 41.19
CA GLU A 112 24.48 -2.89 40.41
C GLU A 112 24.19 -1.46 39.92
N VAL A 113 23.20 -1.30 39.06
CA VAL A 113 22.75 0.00 38.54
C VAL A 113 21.45 0.43 39.26
N GLY A 114 21.38 1.66 39.69
CA GLY A 114 20.17 2.24 40.28
C GLY A 114 20.36 2.92 41.63
N GLU A 115 19.25 3.17 42.31
CA GLU A 115 19.25 3.96 43.58
C GLU A 115 20.03 3.33 44.71
N ASN A 116 20.20 1.98 44.71
CA ASN A 116 21.00 1.29 45.70
C ASN A 116 22.52 1.56 45.56
N GLU A 117 22.96 2.03 44.42
CA GLU A 117 24.35 2.43 44.12
C GLU A 117 24.34 3.88 43.58
N PRO A 118 24.29 4.90 44.48
CA PRO A 118 24.11 6.30 44.12
C PRO A 118 25.10 6.80 43.06
N LEU A 119 26.34 6.29 43.07
CA LEU A 119 27.37 6.66 42.11
C LEU A 119 27.06 6.21 40.67
N THR A 120 26.02 5.38 40.43
CA THR A 120 25.55 5.06 39.08
C THR A 120 24.57 6.10 38.49
N MET A 121 24.05 6.99 39.34
CA MET A 121 23.17 8.10 38.91
C MET A 121 23.95 9.20 38.16
N GLU A 122 23.22 10.16 37.58
CA GLU A 122 23.85 11.33 36.93
C GLU A 122 24.60 12.19 37.95
N LYS A 123 25.83 12.61 37.63
CA LYS A 123 26.72 13.32 38.56
C LYS A 123 27.20 14.69 38.06
N LEU A 124 27.32 14.88 36.75
CA LEU A 124 27.91 16.06 36.12
C LEU A 124 29.26 16.46 36.77
N ALA A 125 30.09 15.48 37.05
CA ALA A 125 31.32 15.57 37.84
C ALA A 125 32.35 14.52 37.35
N PRO A 126 33.65 14.72 37.57
CA PRO A 126 34.71 13.79 37.18
C PRO A 126 34.77 12.54 38.12
N VAL A 127 33.59 11.94 38.30
CA VAL A 127 33.40 10.72 39.14
C VAL A 127 32.78 9.64 38.30
N GLN A 128 33.40 8.49 38.20
CA GLN A 128 33.06 7.39 37.33
C GLN A 128 32.67 6.13 38.13
N ALA A 129 31.46 5.62 37.94
CA ALA A 129 31.09 4.30 38.38
C ALA A 129 31.67 3.24 37.45
N VAL A 130 32.14 2.13 37.99
CA VAL A 130 32.69 1.02 37.21
C VAL A 130 32.02 -0.27 37.64
N LEU A 131 31.36 -0.95 36.69
CA LEU A 131 30.65 -2.18 36.92
C LEU A 131 31.23 -3.32 36.07
N LYS A 132 31.17 -4.53 36.60
CA LYS A 132 31.56 -5.74 35.92
C LYS A 132 30.33 -6.52 35.49
N SER A 133 30.30 -6.99 34.25
CA SER A 133 29.30 -7.92 33.76
C SER A 133 29.86 -9.31 33.50
N ASP A 134 29.07 -10.34 33.77
CA ASP A 134 29.47 -11.72 33.55
C ASP A 134 29.35 -12.18 32.10
N ASN A 135 28.49 -11.52 31.35
CA ASN A 135 28.22 -11.79 29.93
C ASN A 135 27.60 -10.60 29.23
N LYS A 136 27.47 -10.74 27.90
CA LYS A 136 26.91 -9.71 27.03
C LYS A 136 25.49 -9.29 27.44
N GLU A 137 24.61 -10.22 27.73
CA GLU A 137 23.21 -9.94 28.04
C GLU A 137 23.07 -9.12 29.32
N GLN A 138 23.77 -9.51 30.38
CA GLN A 138 23.80 -8.73 31.61
C GLN A 138 24.35 -7.30 31.38
N ALA A 139 25.37 -7.16 30.53
CA ALA A 139 25.87 -5.83 30.18
C ALA A 139 24.80 -4.97 29.47
N PHE A 140 23.98 -5.57 28.58
CA PHE A 140 22.86 -4.87 27.95
C PHE A 140 21.81 -4.47 28.97
N GLU A 141 21.37 -5.37 29.84
CA GLU A 141 20.39 -5.09 30.90
C GLU A 141 20.83 -3.95 31.83
N MET A 142 22.10 -3.93 32.20
CA MET A 142 22.68 -2.84 32.99
C MET A 142 22.68 -1.51 32.22
N CYS A 143 22.99 -1.51 30.91
CA CYS A 143 22.94 -0.32 30.10
C CYS A 143 21.51 0.20 29.92
N GLU A 144 20.54 -0.69 29.72
CA GLU A 144 19.12 -0.35 29.62
C GLU A 144 18.61 0.24 30.94
N ALA A 145 19.03 -0.32 32.09
CA ALA A 145 18.71 0.20 33.41
C ALA A 145 19.27 1.63 33.63
N MET A 146 20.52 1.87 33.20
CA MET A 146 21.13 3.22 33.23
C MET A 146 20.31 4.23 32.40
N LEU A 147 19.83 3.84 31.22
CA LEU A 147 19.12 4.72 30.30
C LEU A 147 17.69 5.08 30.76
N LYS A 148 17.10 4.31 31.67
CA LYS A 148 15.78 4.65 32.26
C LYS A 148 15.77 6.04 32.89
N HIS A 149 16.92 6.47 33.44
CA HIS A 149 17.09 7.80 34.03
C HIS A 149 17.81 8.79 33.12
N GLY A 150 18.26 8.34 31.93
CA GLY A 150 19.05 9.13 31.00
C GLY A 150 18.26 9.92 29.95
N ALA A 151 16.94 9.94 30.03
CA ALA A 151 16.04 10.67 29.12
C ALA A 151 16.38 10.49 27.62
N GLY A 152 16.89 9.33 27.22
CA GLY A 152 17.19 9.02 25.81
C GLY A 152 18.37 9.81 25.21
N HIS A 153 19.27 10.28 26.02
CA HIS A 153 20.30 11.23 25.58
C HIS A 153 21.41 10.58 24.72
N THR A 154 22.31 9.82 25.35
CA THR A 154 23.49 9.27 24.70
C THR A 154 23.94 7.96 25.37
N ALA A 155 24.30 6.98 24.57
CA ALA A 155 24.89 5.74 25.03
C ALA A 155 26.21 5.48 24.25
N ALA A 156 27.23 4.93 24.94
CA ALA A 156 28.52 4.67 24.33
C ALA A 156 28.87 3.18 24.37
N ILE A 157 29.54 2.71 23.31
CA ILE A 157 30.05 1.36 23.21
C ILE A 157 31.48 1.35 22.68
N HIS A 158 32.35 0.58 23.33
CA HIS A 158 33.68 0.29 22.86
C HIS A 158 33.79 -1.19 22.51
N THR A 159 33.93 -1.49 21.23
CA THR A 159 34.06 -2.86 20.71
C THR A 159 34.60 -2.85 19.28
N ASN A 160 35.24 -3.97 18.88
CA ASN A 160 35.65 -4.21 17.50
C ASN A 160 34.61 -5.04 16.71
N ASP A 161 33.52 -5.43 17.34
CA ASP A 161 32.45 -6.22 16.73
C ASP A 161 31.33 -5.31 16.20
N GLN A 162 31.25 -5.16 14.89
CA GLN A 162 30.22 -4.33 14.22
C GLN A 162 28.80 -4.88 14.39
N ALA A 163 28.63 -6.20 14.51
CA ALA A 163 27.32 -6.80 14.73
C ALA A 163 26.79 -6.40 16.11
N LEU A 164 27.69 -6.42 17.11
CA LEU A 164 27.36 -5.98 18.45
C LEU A 164 27.00 -4.49 18.51
N VAL A 165 27.66 -3.63 17.73
CA VAL A 165 27.31 -2.20 17.65
C VAL A 165 25.90 -2.01 17.14
N ARG A 166 25.49 -2.77 16.10
CA ARG A 166 24.13 -2.71 15.56
C ARG A 166 23.09 -3.17 16.57
N GLU A 167 23.34 -4.31 17.22
CA GLU A 167 22.48 -4.86 18.27
C GLU A 167 22.34 -3.86 19.44
N TYR A 168 23.45 -3.26 19.87
CA TYR A 168 23.45 -2.22 20.90
C TYR A 168 22.62 -1.00 20.48
N GLY A 169 22.80 -0.51 19.25
CA GLY A 169 22.04 0.61 18.72
C GLY A 169 20.54 0.36 18.63
N GLN A 170 20.12 -0.87 18.38
CA GLN A 170 18.71 -1.25 18.34
C GLN A 170 18.07 -1.35 19.73
N ARG A 171 18.82 -1.82 20.73
CA ARG A 171 18.32 -2.03 22.09
C ARG A 171 18.34 -0.78 22.97
N MET A 172 19.37 0.06 22.80
CA MET A 172 19.53 1.25 23.66
C MET A 172 18.54 2.35 23.32
N HIS A 173 17.71 2.74 24.26
CA HIS A 173 16.76 3.86 24.13
C HIS A 173 17.48 5.21 24.26
N ALA A 174 18.36 5.49 23.30
CA ALA A 174 19.15 6.73 23.23
C ALA A 174 19.24 7.24 21.80
N CYS A 175 19.18 8.55 21.63
CA CYS A 175 19.24 9.19 20.31
C CYS A 175 20.65 9.19 19.70
N ARG A 176 21.71 9.04 20.52
CA ARG A 176 23.10 8.97 20.09
C ARG A 176 23.75 7.72 20.59
N ILE A 177 24.38 6.99 19.68
CA ILE A 177 25.23 5.85 20.00
C ILE A 177 26.65 6.21 19.59
N ILE A 178 27.51 6.39 20.57
CA ILE A 178 28.92 6.75 20.36
C ILE A 178 29.76 5.48 20.36
N TRP A 179 30.49 5.25 19.27
CA TRP A 179 31.28 4.05 19.07
C TRP A 179 32.77 4.34 19.02
N ASN A 180 33.53 3.69 19.91
CA ASN A 180 34.99 3.76 19.98
C ASN A 180 35.55 5.20 19.98
N SER A 181 34.93 6.09 20.75
CA SER A 181 35.36 7.46 20.93
C SER A 181 34.87 8.01 22.27
N PRO A 182 35.50 9.10 22.79
CA PRO A 182 35.04 9.76 24.03
C PRO A 182 33.60 10.22 23.90
N SER A 183 32.70 9.80 24.80
CA SER A 183 31.26 10.10 24.64
C SER A 183 30.95 11.59 24.75
N SER A 184 31.64 12.33 25.62
CA SER A 184 31.45 13.79 25.74
C SER A 184 31.73 14.54 24.42
N LEU A 185 32.91 14.33 23.86
CA LEU A 185 33.34 14.98 22.62
C LEU A 185 32.65 14.37 21.39
N GLY A 186 32.42 13.06 21.36
CA GLY A 186 31.68 12.39 20.30
C GLY A 186 30.21 12.82 20.26
N GLY A 187 29.60 13.07 21.42
CA GLY A 187 28.22 13.58 21.50
C GLY A 187 28.09 15.02 21.03
N VAL A 188 29.07 15.87 21.36
CA VAL A 188 29.14 17.26 20.83
C VAL A 188 29.28 17.26 19.31
N GLY A 189 30.03 16.30 18.75
CA GLY A 189 30.17 16.11 17.29
C GLY A 189 31.44 16.72 16.70
N ASP A 190 31.64 16.51 15.40
CA ASP A 190 32.74 16.99 14.54
C ASP A 190 34.10 16.33 14.78
N ILE A 191 34.66 16.39 16.00
CA ILE A 191 36.03 15.97 16.27
C ILE A 191 36.28 14.48 16.01
N TYR A 192 35.36 13.60 16.42
CA TYR A 192 35.49 12.14 16.34
C TYR A 192 34.54 11.48 15.34
N ASN A 193 33.57 12.20 14.81
CA ASN A 193 32.55 11.68 13.92
C ASN A 193 31.90 12.78 13.07
N ALA A 194 30.98 12.42 12.17
CA ALA A 194 30.30 13.34 11.27
C ALA A 194 29.00 13.94 11.85
N ILE A 195 28.75 13.83 13.14
CA ILE A 195 27.61 14.47 13.80
C ILE A 195 27.87 15.99 13.79
N ALA A 196 26.87 16.77 13.39
CA ALA A 196 26.99 18.23 13.37
C ALA A 196 27.30 18.78 14.76
N PRO A 197 28.31 19.65 14.90
CA PRO A 197 28.76 20.15 16.21
C PRO A 197 27.68 21.00 16.89
N SER A 198 27.38 20.68 18.16
CA SER A 198 26.48 21.48 18.99
C SER A 198 26.67 21.16 20.46
N LEU A 199 26.46 22.15 21.31
CA LEU A 199 26.39 21.96 22.76
C LEU A 199 24.95 21.73 23.26
N THR A 200 23.97 21.89 22.37
CA THR A 200 22.55 21.58 22.64
C THR A 200 22.18 20.29 21.97
N LEU A 201 21.99 19.25 22.77
CA LEU A 201 21.78 17.88 22.31
C LEU A 201 20.33 17.47 22.52
N GLY A 202 19.58 17.26 21.43
CA GLY A 202 18.21 16.78 21.49
C GLY A 202 18.16 15.30 21.90
N CYS A 203 17.10 14.91 22.62
CA CYS A 203 16.87 13.55 23.11
C CYS A 203 15.67 12.86 22.44
N GLY A 204 15.04 13.50 21.45
CA GLY A 204 13.91 12.97 20.70
C GLY A 204 12.73 12.58 21.58
N SER A 205 11.93 11.64 21.11
CA SER A 205 10.75 11.14 21.84
C SER A 205 11.08 10.48 23.18
N TYR A 206 12.26 9.89 23.32
CA TYR A 206 12.70 9.29 24.59
C TYR A 206 12.84 10.33 25.72
N GLY A 207 13.23 11.56 25.37
CA GLY A 207 13.36 12.67 26.31
C GLY A 207 12.25 13.71 26.22
N GLY A 208 11.16 13.41 25.51
CA GLY A 208 10.06 14.36 25.30
C GLY A 208 10.43 15.58 24.44
N ASN A 209 11.45 15.47 23.61
CA ASN A 209 11.93 16.55 22.74
C ASN A 209 11.43 16.39 21.29
N SER A 210 11.25 17.49 20.58
CA SER A 210 10.96 17.52 19.16
C SER A 210 12.17 17.30 18.25
N VAL A 211 13.37 17.38 18.80
CA VAL A 211 14.65 17.21 18.07
C VAL A 211 15.41 16.03 18.65
N SER A 212 15.80 15.06 17.82
CA SER A 212 16.58 13.88 18.20
C SER A 212 18.09 14.03 17.92
N GLY A 213 18.51 15.02 17.14
CA GLY A 213 19.89 15.28 16.78
C GLY A 213 20.51 16.41 17.57
N ASN A 214 21.73 16.79 17.19
CA ASN A 214 22.38 17.98 17.66
C ASN A 214 21.67 19.22 17.11
N VAL A 215 21.28 20.15 17.96
CA VAL A 215 20.47 21.31 17.57
C VAL A 215 21.31 22.26 16.72
N GLN A 216 20.82 22.61 15.55
CA GLN A 216 21.42 23.49 14.57
C GLN A 216 20.51 24.69 14.31
N ALA A 217 21.03 25.71 13.66
CA ALA A 217 20.24 26.89 13.27
C ALA A 217 18.97 26.53 12.49
N VAL A 218 19.01 25.47 11.67
CA VAL A 218 17.83 24.98 10.93
C VAL A 218 16.67 24.57 11.83
N ASN A 219 16.95 24.10 13.05
CA ASN A 219 15.93 23.71 14.02
C ASN A 219 15.18 24.91 14.63
N LEU A 220 15.76 26.11 14.51
CA LEU A 220 15.18 27.37 14.97
C LEU A 220 14.39 28.10 13.88
N LEU A 221 14.40 27.58 12.64
CA LEU A 221 13.73 28.20 11.51
C LEU A 221 12.28 27.73 11.41
N ASN A 222 11.35 28.68 11.26
CA ASN A 222 9.99 28.38 10.84
C ASN A 222 9.94 28.18 9.32
N ILE A 223 9.95 26.93 8.89
CA ILE A 223 9.87 26.59 7.46
C ILE A 223 8.43 26.70 7.00
N LYS A 224 8.10 27.71 6.20
CA LYS A 224 6.82 27.82 5.51
C LYS A 224 6.87 27.03 4.20
N ARG A 225 5.88 26.17 3.99
CA ARG A 225 5.72 25.43 2.74
C ARG A 225 4.62 26.07 1.92
N ILE A 226 4.92 26.44 0.67
CA ILE A 226 3.93 26.88 -0.32
C ILE A 226 3.56 25.63 -1.13
N ALA A 227 2.35 25.13 -0.94
CA ALA A 227 1.83 24.01 -1.69
C ALA A 227 1.00 24.52 -2.87
N ARG A 228 1.48 24.28 -4.07
CA ARG A 228 0.75 24.58 -5.31
C ARG A 228 -0.09 23.37 -5.70
N ARG A 229 -1.32 23.63 -6.20
CA ARG A 229 -2.12 22.57 -6.85
C ARG A 229 -1.31 21.98 -7.99
N ASN A 230 -1.06 20.66 -7.93
CA ASN A 230 -0.29 19.95 -8.94
C ASN A 230 -1.25 19.13 -9.80
N ASN A 231 -1.40 19.52 -11.06
CA ASN A 231 -2.05 18.70 -12.06
C ASN A 231 -1.03 17.70 -12.57
N ASN A 232 -1.11 16.46 -12.08
CA ASN A 232 -0.23 15.40 -12.53
C ASN A 232 -0.31 15.23 -14.04
N MET A 233 0.83 14.95 -14.67
CA MET A 233 0.89 14.59 -16.08
C MET A 233 0.03 13.34 -16.32
N GLN A 234 -0.80 13.38 -17.35
CA GLN A 234 -1.56 12.23 -17.83
C GLN A 234 -0.82 11.56 -18.97
N TRP A 235 -1.06 10.27 -19.12
CA TRP A 235 -0.61 9.51 -20.28
C TRP A 235 -1.73 8.54 -20.70
N PHE A 236 -1.67 8.13 -21.95
CA PHE A 236 -2.57 7.14 -22.53
C PHE A 236 -1.74 5.91 -22.90
N LYS A 237 -2.05 4.75 -22.33
CA LYS A 237 -1.31 3.51 -22.58
C LYS A 237 -2.25 2.39 -23.00
N ILE A 238 -1.94 1.78 -24.10
CA ILE A 238 -2.59 0.59 -24.68
C ILE A 238 -1.51 -0.43 -25.06
N PRO A 239 -1.85 -1.67 -25.44
CA PRO A 239 -0.90 -2.61 -26.02
C PRO A 239 -0.13 -2.01 -27.21
N ALA A 240 1.12 -2.42 -27.38
CA ALA A 240 1.94 -1.93 -28.49
C ALA A 240 1.35 -2.29 -29.86
N LYS A 241 0.57 -3.38 -29.93
CA LYS A 241 -0.16 -3.82 -31.11
C LYS A 241 -1.51 -4.40 -30.72
N THR A 242 -2.54 -4.02 -31.47
CA THR A 242 -3.87 -4.62 -31.39
C THR A 242 -4.25 -5.10 -32.78
N TYR A 243 -4.38 -6.42 -32.93
CA TYR A 243 -4.86 -7.05 -34.17
C TYR A 243 -6.35 -7.31 -34.03
N PHE A 244 -7.11 -7.00 -35.06
CA PHE A 244 -8.55 -7.17 -35.07
C PHE A 244 -9.01 -7.71 -36.44
N GLU A 245 -10.28 -8.03 -36.62
CA GLU A 245 -10.92 -8.68 -37.74
C GLU A 245 -11.03 -10.21 -37.64
N PRO A 246 -11.96 -10.80 -38.42
CA PRO A 246 -12.11 -12.25 -38.46
C PRO A 246 -10.84 -12.98 -38.80
N ASN A 247 -10.49 -13.97 -37.98
CA ASN A 247 -9.26 -14.78 -38.05
C ASN A 247 -7.97 -14.02 -37.69
N ALA A 248 -8.01 -12.96 -36.94
CA ALA A 248 -6.84 -12.22 -36.44
C ALA A 248 -5.85 -13.11 -35.68
N ILE A 249 -6.30 -14.26 -35.12
CA ILE A 249 -5.41 -15.25 -34.47
C ILE A 249 -4.31 -15.76 -35.40
N LYS A 250 -4.45 -15.65 -36.72
CA LYS A 250 -3.40 -16.02 -37.68
C LYS A 250 -2.10 -15.24 -37.49
N TYR A 251 -2.17 -14.05 -36.85
CA TYR A 251 -0.97 -13.29 -36.51
C TYR A 251 0.01 -14.08 -35.62
N LEU A 252 -0.45 -15.03 -34.82
CA LEU A 252 0.43 -15.91 -34.04
C LEU A 252 1.43 -16.69 -34.91
N ARG A 253 1.13 -16.90 -36.21
CA ARG A 253 2.07 -17.53 -37.16
C ARG A 253 3.30 -16.66 -37.43
N ASP A 254 3.11 -15.35 -37.50
CA ASP A 254 4.10 -14.39 -37.94
C ASP A 254 4.71 -13.57 -36.78
N MET A 255 4.17 -13.71 -35.58
CA MET A 255 4.68 -13.01 -34.41
C MET A 255 6.10 -13.44 -34.08
N TYR A 256 7.05 -12.49 -34.11
CA TYR A 256 8.47 -12.76 -33.87
C TYR A 256 8.73 -13.20 -32.42
N GLY A 257 9.59 -14.20 -32.25
CA GLY A 257 10.17 -14.59 -30.95
C GLY A 257 9.28 -15.52 -30.14
N ILE A 258 8.41 -16.34 -30.76
CA ILE A 258 7.71 -17.42 -30.08
C ILE A 258 8.45 -18.74 -30.28
N GLU A 259 9.04 -19.28 -29.25
CA GLU A 259 9.69 -20.59 -29.20
C GLU A 259 9.10 -21.49 -28.10
N ARG A 260 8.71 -20.88 -26.97
CA ARG A 260 8.16 -21.55 -25.78
C ARG A 260 6.92 -20.81 -25.32
N ALA A 261 5.75 -21.30 -25.68
CA ALA A 261 4.47 -20.65 -25.36
C ALA A 261 3.75 -21.33 -24.18
N VAL A 262 3.23 -20.53 -23.22
CA VAL A 262 2.22 -21.02 -22.26
C VAL A 262 0.87 -20.47 -22.68
N ILE A 263 -0.11 -21.35 -22.86
CA ILE A 263 -1.51 -21.00 -23.13
C ILE A 263 -2.26 -21.05 -21.81
N VAL A 264 -2.84 -19.93 -21.39
CA VAL A 264 -3.62 -19.81 -20.15
C VAL A 264 -5.08 -19.63 -20.51
N CYS A 265 -5.93 -20.51 -20.00
CA CYS A 265 -7.37 -20.53 -20.29
C CYS A 265 -8.17 -21.15 -19.14
N ASP A 266 -9.48 -21.14 -19.26
CA ASP A 266 -10.39 -21.99 -18.50
C ASP A 266 -10.74 -23.28 -19.27
N LYS A 267 -11.30 -24.26 -18.59
CA LYS A 267 -11.69 -25.56 -19.21
C LYS A 267 -12.76 -25.44 -20.29
N VAL A 268 -13.56 -24.39 -20.27
CA VAL A 268 -14.62 -24.18 -21.28
C VAL A 268 -13.96 -23.84 -22.61
N MET A 269 -12.88 -23.07 -22.62
CA MET A 269 -12.14 -22.75 -23.85
C MET A 269 -11.51 -23.98 -24.50
N GLU A 270 -11.04 -24.92 -23.71
CA GLU A 270 -10.54 -26.20 -24.20
C GLU A 270 -11.69 -27.04 -24.81
N GLN A 271 -12.80 -27.20 -24.08
CA GLN A 271 -13.98 -27.95 -24.53
C GLN A 271 -14.61 -27.39 -25.81
N LEU A 272 -14.58 -26.07 -26.00
CA LEU A 272 -15.08 -25.41 -27.21
C LEU A 272 -14.09 -25.45 -28.39
N GLY A 273 -12.91 -26.09 -28.22
CA GLY A 273 -11.89 -26.19 -29.26
C GLY A 273 -11.22 -24.86 -29.60
N VAL A 274 -11.33 -23.84 -28.72
CA VAL A 274 -10.66 -22.54 -28.94
C VAL A 274 -9.17 -22.70 -28.76
N VAL A 275 -8.74 -23.48 -27.77
CA VAL A 275 -7.31 -23.77 -27.52
C VAL A 275 -6.69 -24.48 -28.72
N ASP A 276 -7.40 -25.44 -29.35
CA ASP A 276 -6.90 -26.12 -30.55
C ASP A 276 -6.68 -25.16 -31.70
N LYS A 277 -7.55 -24.17 -31.91
CA LYS A 277 -7.36 -23.13 -32.92
C LYS A 277 -6.07 -22.33 -32.71
N ILE A 278 -5.73 -22.03 -31.44
CA ILE A 278 -4.47 -21.37 -31.09
C ILE A 278 -3.27 -22.29 -31.37
N ILE A 279 -3.33 -23.54 -30.95
CA ILE A 279 -2.29 -24.55 -31.18
C ILE A 279 -2.03 -24.72 -32.67
N ASP A 280 -3.08 -24.73 -33.50
CA ASP A 280 -2.93 -24.83 -34.96
C ASP A 280 -2.14 -23.66 -35.56
N GLN A 281 -2.33 -22.43 -35.01
CA GLN A 281 -1.53 -21.29 -35.44
C GLN A 281 -0.05 -21.46 -35.04
N LEU A 282 0.21 -21.96 -33.83
CA LEU A 282 1.56 -22.20 -33.33
C LEU A 282 2.27 -23.33 -34.16
N ARG A 283 1.55 -24.38 -34.51
CA ARG A 283 2.04 -25.48 -35.33
C ARG A 283 2.31 -25.07 -36.80
N ALA A 284 1.56 -24.09 -37.31
CA ALA A 284 1.69 -23.58 -38.68
C ALA A 284 2.88 -22.62 -38.87
N ARG A 285 3.65 -22.34 -37.81
CA ARG A 285 4.84 -21.50 -37.88
C ARG A 285 6.00 -22.19 -38.63
N SER A 286 6.90 -21.37 -39.18
CA SER A 286 8.13 -21.84 -39.81
C SER A 286 9.15 -22.42 -38.82
N ASN A 287 9.12 -21.98 -37.57
CA ASN A 287 9.94 -22.51 -36.48
C ASN A 287 9.13 -23.45 -35.58
N ARG A 288 9.81 -24.43 -34.99
CA ARG A 288 9.16 -25.32 -34.01
C ARG A 288 8.89 -24.55 -32.70
N VAL A 289 7.66 -24.62 -32.21
CA VAL A 289 7.24 -24.07 -30.93
C VAL A 289 6.89 -25.21 -29.98
N THR A 290 7.42 -25.14 -28.77
CA THR A 290 6.96 -25.97 -27.65
C THR A 290 5.95 -25.21 -26.86
N PHE A 291 4.93 -25.90 -26.35
CA PHE A 291 3.90 -25.23 -25.55
C PHE A 291 3.44 -26.06 -24.34
N ARG A 292 2.91 -25.37 -23.34
CA ARG A 292 2.19 -25.91 -22.19
C ARG A 292 0.83 -25.22 -22.08
N ILE A 293 -0.11 -25.90 -21.44
CA ILE A 293 -1.47 -25.37 -21.21
C ILE A 293 -1.70 -25.28 -19.72
N ILE A 294 -2.20 -24.12 -19.26
CA ILE A 294 -2.79 -23.88 -17.95
C ILE A 294 -4.29 -23.73 -18.17
N ASP A 295 -5.07 -24.79 -17.92
CA ASP A 295 -6.50 -24.90 -18.20
C ASP A 295 -7.39 -24.79 -16.96
N TYR A 296 -6.78 -24.52 -15.81
CA TYR A 296 -7.45 -24.57 -14.51
C TYR A 296 -7.78 -23.18 -13.93
N VAL A 297 -7.83 -22.14 -14.77
CA VAL A 297 -8.25 -20.83 -14.29
C VAL A 297 -9.76 -20.84 -14.06
N GLU A 298 -10.16 -20.65 -12.80
CA GLU A 298 -11.55 -20.57 -12.38
C GLU A 298 -12.14 -19.18 -12.66
N PRO A 299 -13.47 -19.04 -12.74
CA PRO A 299 -14.11 -17.74 -12.66
C PRO A 299 -13.67 -17.02 -11.38
N GLU A 300 -13.30 -15.73 -11.50
CA GLU A 300 -12.74 -14.97 -10.38
C GLU A 300 -11.45 -15.59 -9.82
N PRO A 301 -10.35 -15.52 -10.57
CA PRO A 301 -9.14 -16.27 -10.29
C PRO A 301 -8.55 -15.97 -8.91
N SER A 302 -8.11 -17.03 -8.25
CA SER A 302 -7.56 -16.97 -6.89
C SER A 302 -6.07 -16.61 -6.86
N VAL A 303 -5.61 -16.17 -5.68
CA VAL A 303 -4.17 -15.98 -5.40
C VAL A 303 -3.43 -17.29 -5.62
N GLU A 304 -3.98 -18.42 -5.15
CA GLU A 304 -3.42 -19.76 -5.27
C GLU A 304 -3.22 -20.16 -6.75
N THR A 305 -4.20 -19.87 -7.60
CA THR A 305 -4.15 -20.15 -9.04
C THR A 305 -3.03 -19.38 -9.72
N VAL A 306 -2.89 -18.09 -9.43
CA VAL A 306 -1.84 -17.27 -10.06
C VAL A 306 -0.42 -17.63 -9.57
N GLU A 307 -0.26 -17.94 -8.28
CA GLU A 307 1.01 -18.39 -7.73
C GLU A 307 1.44 -19.76 -8.30
N ARG A 308 0.50 -20.69 -8.41
CA ARG A 308 0.72 -22.01 -9.03
C ARG A 308 1.15 -21.88 -10.50
N GLY A 309 0.45 -21.02 -11.27
CA GLY A 309 0.80 -20.78 -12.67
C GLY A 309 2.17 -20.15 -12.84
N ALA A 310 2.50 -19.14 -12.04
CA ALA A 310 3.81 -18.49 -12.07
C ALA A 310 4.94 -19.44 -11.66
N THR A 311 4.71 -20.32 -10.68
CA THR A 311 5.68 -21.35 -10.26
C THR A 311 5.96 -22.34 -11.39
N MET A 312 4.92 -22.84 -12.07
CA MET A 312 5.10 -23.72 -13.22
C MET A 312 5.89 -23.03 -14.35
N MET A 313 5.59 -21.77 -14.64
CA MET A 313 6.33 -21.00 -15.63
C MET A 313 7.80 -20.84 -15.25
N ARG A 314 8.11 -20.64 -13.98
CA ARG A 314 9.46 -20.37 -13.49
C ARG A 314 10.32 -21.63 -13.37
N GLU A 315 9.74 -22.71 -12.87
CA GLU A 315 10.49 -23.91 -12.47
C GLU A 315 10.45 -25.04 -13.49
N GLU A 316 9.40 -25.10 -14.33
CA GLU A 316 9.20 -26.24 -15.22
C GLU A 316 9.32 -25.91 -16.71
N PHE A 317 8.98 -24.67 -17.12
CA PHE A 317 8.83 -24.43 -18.56
C PHE A 317 9.56 -23.19 -19.09
N GLU A 318 9.71 -22.11 -18.36
CA GLU A 318 10.36 -20.84 -18.76
C GLU A 318 9.87 -20.30 -20.13
N PRO A 319 8.61 -19.87 -20.25
CA PRO A 319 8.08 -19.37 -21.52
C PRO A 319 8.68 -18.03 -21.94
N ASP A 320 8.82 -17.82 -23.27
CA ASP A 320 9.06 -16.50 -23.88
C ASP A 320 7.77 -15.77 -24.25
N THR A 321 6.65 -16.50 -24.27
CA THR A 321 5.32 -15.98 -24.63
C THR A 321 4.24 -16.62 -23.79
N ILE A 322 3.41 -15.77 -23.18
CA ILE A 322 2.20 -16.16 -22.44
C ILE A 322 1.01 -15.76 -23.32
N ILE A 323 0.17 -16.72 -23.68
CA ILE A 323 -1.02 -16.51 -24.49
C ILE A 323 -2.24 -16.73 -23.60
N ALA A 324 -2.88 -15.65 -23.15
CA ALA A 324 -4.12 -15.70 -22.40
C ALA A 324 -5.31 -15.72 -23.36
N VAL A 325 -6.15 -16.74 -23.27
CA VAL A 325 -7.33 -16.89 -24.13
C VAL A 325 -8.58 -17.18 -23.29
N GLY A 326 -9.62 -16.39 -23.47
CA GLY A 326 -10.86 -16.53 -22.72
C GLY A 326 -11.58 -15.22 -22.42
N GLY A 327 -12.37 -15.20 -21.39
CA GLY A 327 -12.94 -13.97 -20.80
C GLY A 327 -11.94 -13.20 -19.93
N GLY A 328 -12.42 -12.33 -19.06
CA GLY A 328 -11.58 -11.55 -18.14
C GLY A 328 -10.69 -12.41 -17.24
N SER A 329 -11.23 -13.50 -16.66
CA SER A 329 -10.52 -14.31 -15.66
C SER A 329 -9.18 -14.90 -16.13
N PRO A 330 -9.07 -15.59 -17.28
CA PRO A 330 -7.79 -16.07 -17.77
C PRO A 330 -6.80 -14.94 -18.09
N MET A 331 -7.28 -13.79 -18.57
CA MET A 331 -6.42 -12.63 -18.88
C MET A 331 -5.91 -11.97 -17.61
N ASP A 332 -6.76 -11.78 -16.60
CA ASP A 332 -6.39 -11.19 -15.32
C ASP A 332 -5.40 -12.08 -14.56
N ALA A 333 -5.68 -13.41 -14.51
CA ALA A 333 -4.75 -14.39 -13.95
C ALA A 333 -3.39 -14.32 -14.65
N SER A 334 -3.39 -14.26 -15.99
CA SER A 334 -2.15 -14.22 -16.79
C SER A 334 -1.31 -12.98 -16.52
N LYS A 335 -1.91 -11.81 -16.28
CA LYS A 335 -1.19 -10.58 -15.94
C LYS A 335 -0.42 -10.73 -14.62
N ILE A 336 -1.03 -11.35 -13.62
CA ILE A 336 -0.37 -11.58 -12.33
C ILE A 336 0.62 -12.74 -12.41
N MET A 337 0.30 -13.83 -13.14
CA MET A 337 1.27 -14.90 -13.42
C MET A 337 2.50 -14.34 -14.12
N TRP A 338 2.32 -13.44 -15.11
CA TRP A 338 3.41 -12.78 -15.83
C TRP A 338 4.29 -11.95 -14.90
N LEU A 339 3.68 -11.15 -14.02
CA LEU A 339 4.39 -10.38 -13.01
C LEU A 339 5.23 -11.28 -12.10
N LEU A 340 4.62 -12.29 -11.48
CA LEU A 340 5.29 -13.19 -10.54
C LEU A 340 6.33 -14.10 -11.23
N TYR A 341 6.19 -14.37 -12.52
CA TYR A 341 7.17 -15.07 -13.32
C TYR A 341 8.42 -14.24 -13.60
N GLU A 342 8.26 -12.97 -14.01
CA GLU A 342 9.39 -12.08 -14.28
C GLU A 342 10.07 -11.58 -13.02
N HIS A 343 9.30 -11.36 -11.94
CA HIS A 343 9.72 -10.77 -10.68
C HIS A 343 9.33 -11.64 -9.47
N PRO A 344 10.02 -12.76 -9.25
CA PRO A 344 9.72 -13.70 -8.17
C PRO A 344 9.98 -13.13 -6.76
N GLU A 345 10.68 -12.01 -6.65
CA GLU A 345 10.88 -11.26 -5.41
C GLU A 345 9.62 -10.50 -4.95
N ILE A 346 8.63 -10.33 -5.83
CA ILE A 346 7.37 -9.64 -5.53
C ILE A 346 6.36 -10.66 -5.04
N SER A 347 5.72 -10.37 -3.91
CA SER A 347 4.60 -11.16 -3.38
C SER A 347 3.25 -10.53 -3.76
N PHE A 348 2.18 -11.32 -3.67
CA PHE A 348 0.82 -10.79 -3.86
C PHE A 348 0.49 -9.68 -2.84
N SER A 349 1.03 -9.75 -1.62
CA SER A 349 0.84 -8.71 -0.60
C SER A 349 1.40 -7.34 -0.99
N ASP A 350 2.45 -7.29 -1.81
CA ASP A 350 3.06 -6.04 -2.28
C ASP A 350 2.18 -5.32 -3.31
N VAL A 351 1.43 -6.08 -4.11
CA VAL A 351 0.63 -5.54 -5.22
C VAL A 351 -0.82 -5.24 -4.87
N ARG A 352 -1.34 -5.76 -3.76
CA ARG A 352 -2.72 -5.52 -3.30
C ARG A 352 -2.96 -4.16 -2.65
N GLU A 353 -1.94 -3.29 -2.62
CA GLU A 353 -2.01 -1.96 -2.02
C GLU A 353 -3.11 -1.11 -2.67
N LYS A 354 -3.95 -0.49 -1.84
CA LYS A 354 -4.96 0.49 -2.28
C LYS A 354 -4.31 1.86 -2.51
N PHE A 355 -4.79 2.62 -3.49
CA PHE A 355 -4.32 3.97 -3.82
C PHE A 355 -5.47 4.83 -4.36
N PHE A 356 -5.39 6.14 -4.16
CA PHE A 356 -6.32 7.10 -4.77
C PHE A 356 -5.96 7.51 -6.20
N ASP A 357 -4.68 7.44 -6.54
CA ASP A 357 -4.17 7.78 -7.87
C ASP A 357 -3.03 6.82 -8.21
N ILE A 358 -3.20 5.99 -9.23
CA ILE A 358 -2.22 5.00 -9.70
C ILE A 358 -0.83 5.60 -9.93
N ARG A 359 -0.75 6.87 -10.31
CA ARG A 359 0.51 7.57 -10.56
C ARG A 359 1.28 7.90 -9.29
N LYS A 360 0.61 7.84 -8.13
CA LYS A 360 1.16 8.13 -6.80
C LYS A 360 1.31 6.88 -5.92
N ARG A 361 1.15 5.72 -6.51
CA ARG A 361 1.31 4.45 -5.82
C ARG A 361 2.71 4.35 -5.21
N ALA A 362 2.80 3.92 -3.95
CA ALA A 362 4.08 3.76 -3.24
C ALA A 362 4.89 2.60 -3.83
N PHE A 363 4.27 1.44 -3.97
CA PHE A 363 4.87 0.30 -4.67
C PHE A 363 4.61 0.41 -6.17
N LYS A 364 5.67 0.38 -6.99
CA LYS A 364 5.58 0.39 -8.45
C LYS A 364 6.01 -0.96 -8.99
N ILE A 365 5.15 -1.55 -9.83
CA ILE A 365 5.51 -2.77 -10.54
C ILE A 365 6.64 -2.46 -11.53
N PRO A 366 7.73 -3.24 -11.52
CA PRO A 366 8.81 -3.08 -12.49
C PRO A 366 8.32 -3.28 -13.93
N PRO A 367 9.04 -2.77 -14.95
CA PRO A 367 8.69 -3.01 -16.34
C PRO A 367 8.71 -4.51 -16.68
N LEU A 368 7.62 -5.00 -17.26
CA LEU A 368 7.45 -6.37 -17.71
C LEU A 368 7.78 -6.54 -19.20
N GLY A 369 7.89 -7.78 -19.67
CA GLY A 369 8.14 -8.12 -21.05
C GLY A 369 9.60 -8.39 -21.40
N LYS A 370 10.45 -8.58 -20.39
CA LYS A 370 11.87 -8.94 -20.58
C LYS A 370 12.07 -10.45 -20.79
N LYS A 371 11.37 -11.28 -20.01
CA LYS A 371 11.43 -12.74 -20.13
C LYS A 371 10.36 -13.27 -21.08
N ALA A 372 9.14 -12.77 -20.97
CA ALA A 372 8.02 -13.22 -21.80
C ALA A 372 7.14 -12.04 -22.26
N LYS A 373 6.57 -12.17 -23.46
CA LYS A 373 5.51 -11.28 -23.94
C LYS A 373 4.15 -11.82 -23.52
N LEU A 374 3.25 -10.94 -23.06
CA LEU A 374 1.86 -11.31 -22.80
C LEU A 374 1.02 -10.97 -24.03
N VAL A 375 0.35 -11.98 -24.58
CA VAL A 375 -0.63 -11.88 -25.68
C VAL A 375 -2.01 -12.21 -25.11
N CYS A 376 -2.96 -11.30 -25.20
CA CYS A 376 -4.33 -11.53 -24.75
C CYS A 376 -5.29 -11.66 -25.92
N ILE A 377 -6.14 -12.69 -25.88
CA ILE A 377 -7.10 -13.06 -26.91
C ILE A 377 -8.49 -13.19 -26.28
N PRO A 378 -9.32 -12.13 -26.32
CA PRO A 378 -10.66 -12.17 -25.74
C PRO A 378 -11.60 -13.10 -26.52
N THR A 379 -12.44 -13.84 -25.80
CA THR A 379 -13.54 -14.65 -26.34
C THR A 379 -14.91 -14.16 -25.87
N SER A 380 -14.92 -13.04 -25.13
CA SER A 380 -16.13 -12.32 -24.71
C SER A 380 -16.04 -10.86 -25.12
N SER A 381 -17.18 -10.25 -25.42
CA SER A 381 -17.27 -8.85 -25.86
C SER A 381 -17.74 -7.98 -24.67
N GLY A 382 -16.85 -7.74 -23.70
CA GLY A 382 -17.25 -7.03 -22.47
C GLY A 382 -16.08 -6.41 -21.70
N THR A 383 -15.25 -7.20 -21.09
CA THR A 383 -14.28 -6.77 -20.06
C THR A 383 -13.18 -5.83 -20.53
N GLY A 384 -12.76 -5.92 -21.81
CA GLY A 384 -11.63 -5.14 -22.32
C GLY A 384 -10.28 -5.48 -21.65
N SER A 385 -10.19 -6.61 -20.91
CA SER A 385 -8.97 -6.96 -20.18
C SER A 385 -7.75 -7.13 -21.07
N GLU A 386 -7.94 -7.45 -22.35
CA GLU A 386 -6.86 -7.60 -23.34
C GLU A 386 -6.07 -6.30 -23.60
N VAL A 387 -6.62 -5.14 -23.23
CA VAL A 387 -5.99 -3.83 -23.47
C VAL A 387 -5.79 -2.98 -22.20
N THR A 388 -6.20 -3.49 -21.04
CA THR A 388 -6.20 -2.72 -19.79
C THR A 388 -5.05 -3.08 -18.86
N PRO A 389 -4.64 -2.15 -17.97
CA PRO A 389 -3.65 -2.37 -16.93
C PRO A 389 -4.24 -3.01 -15.65
N PHE A 390 -5.47 -3.53 -15.69
CA PHE A 390 -6.20 -4.08 -14.55
C PHE A 390 -6.13 -5.60 -14.50
N ALA A 391 -6.11 -6.15 -13.28
CA ALA A 391 -6.32 -7.56 -13.01
C ALA A 391 -7.09 -7.73 -11.70
N VAL A 392 -8.24 -8.41 -11.72
CA VAL A 392 -9.04 -8.67 -10.52
C VAL A 392 -8.73 -10.08 -10.03
N ILE A 393 -8.17 -10.17 -8.81
CA ILE A 393 -7.80 -11.44 -8.17
C ILE A 393 -8.54 -11.58 -6.86
N THR A 394 -9.07 -12.78 -6.60
CA THR A 394 -9.83 -13.08 -5.39
C THR A 394 -8.94 -13.76 -4.35
N ASP A 395 -8.92 -13.24 -3.15
CA ASP A 395 -8.32 -13.92 -1.99
C ASP A 395 -9.42 -14.72 -1.26
N HIS A 396 -9.43 -16.02 -1.46
CA HIS A 396 -10.44 -16.91 -0.85
C HIS A 396 -10.36 -16.98 0.68
N LYS A 397 -9.22 -16.62 1.28
CA LYS A 397 -9.06 -16.59 2.74
C LYS A 397 -9.82 -15.44 3.38
N THR A 398 -9.87 -14.31 2.67
CA THR A 398 -10.55 -13.11 3.17
C THR A 398 -11.88 -12.83 2.48
N GLY A 399 -12.19 -13.51 1.38
CA GLY A 399 -13.35 -13.24 0.52
C GLY A 399 -13.28 -11.89 -0.20
N TYR A 400 -12.11 -11.28 -0.27
CA TYR A 400 -11.90 -9.98 -0.93
C TYR A 400 -11.47 -10.16 -2.38
N LYS A 401 -12.05 -9.32 -3.26
CA LYS A 401 -11.57 -9.11 -4.62
C LYS A 401 -10.62 -7.91 -4.63
N TYR A 402 -9.42 -8.13 -5.12
CA TYR A 402 -8.38 -7.10 -5.24
C TYR A 402 -8.24 -6.68 -6.71
N PRO A 403 -8.73 -5.50 -7.10
CA PRO A 403 -8.45 -4.92 -8.41
C PRO A 403 -7.02 -4.37 -8.42
N ILE A 404 -6.09 -5.19 -8.88
CA ILE A 404 -4.68 -4.80 -9.01
C ILE A 404 -4.55 -3.96 -10.27
N THR A 405 -3.92 -2.81 -10.14
CA THR A 405 -3.80 -1.86 -11.25
C THR A 405 -2.39 -1.29 -11.32
N ASP A 406 -1.73 -1.53 -12.44
CA ASP A 406 -0.46 -0.87 -12.78
C ASP A 406 -0.28 -0.90 -14.31
N TYR A 407 0.19 0.21 -14.88
CA TYR A 407 0.42 0.28 -16.31
C TYR A 407 1.44 -0.73 -16.84
N ALA A 408 2.29 -1.31 -15.98
CA ALA A 408 3.18 -2.40 -16.35
C ALA A 408 2.42 -3.68 -16.76
N LEU A 409 1.21 -3.89 -16.22
CA LEU A 409 0.35 -5.05 -16.50
C LEU A 409 -0.37 -4.97 -17.86
N THR A 410 -0.27 -3.85 -18.59
CA THR A 410 -0.85 -3.74 -19.94
C THR A 410 -0.23 -4.79 -20.85
N PRO A 411 -1.03 -5.66 -21.52
CA PRO A 411 -0.52 -6.72 -22.38
C PRO A 411 0.38 -6.19 -23.51
N SER A 412 1.31 -6.99 -23.96
CA SER A 412 2.22 -6.64 -25.07
C SER A 412 1.47 -6.57 -26.40
N VAL A 413 0.53 -7.50 -26.60
CA VAL A 413 -0.28 -7.65 -27.81
C VAL A 413 -1.70 -8.04 -27.43
N ALA A 414 -2.69 -7.43 -28.08
CA ALA A 414 -4.07 -7.87 -28.07
C ALA A 414 -4.44 -8.45 -29.45
N ILE A 415 -5.15 -9.58 -29.49
CA ILE A 415 -5.67 -10.18 -30.71
C ILE A 415 -7.18 -10.31 -30.57
N VAL A 416 -7.91 -9.39 -31.16
CA VAL A 416 -9.36 -9.21 -31.07
C VAL A 416 -10.02 -9.91 -32.26
N ASP A 417 -10.22 -11.24 -32.15
CA ASP A 417 -10.80 -12.07 -33.21
C ASP A 417 -12.30 -12.33 -32.93
N PRO A 418 -13.21 -11.68 -33.63
CA PRO A 418 -14.64 -11.80 -33.35
C PRO A 418 -15.20 -13.22 -33.61
N VAL A 419 -14.49 -14.05 -34.37
CA VAL A 419 -14.89 -15.45 -34.61
C VAL A 419 -14.88 -16.26 -33.32
N LEU A 420 -14.00 -15.93 -32.37
CA LEU A 420 -13.89 -16.61 -31.10
C LEU A 420 -15.01 -16.23 -30.13
N ALA A 421 -15.59 -15.05 -30.24
CA ALA A 421 -16.67 -14.55 -29.40
C ALA A 421 -18.08 -14.95 -29.89
N ARG A 422 -18.22 -15.48 -31.11
CA ARG A 422 -19.54 -15.79 -31.70
C ARG A 422 -20.35 -16.84 -30.98
N THR A 423 -19.70 -17.73 -30.24
CA THR A 423 -20.33 -18.82 -29.47
C THR A 423 -20.76 -18.40 -28.06
N GLN A 424 -20.62 -17.15 -27.72
CA GLN A 424 -20.98 -16.63 -26.40
C GLN A 424 -22.49 -16.81 -26.13
N PRO A 425 -22.88 -17.44 -25.00
CA PRO A 425 -24.31 -17.61 -24.67
C PRO A 425 -25.03 -16.27 -24.53
N ARG A 426 -26.31 -16.22 -24.92
CA ARG A 426 -27.14 -15.00 -24.92
C ARG A 426 -27.05 -14.20 -23.61
N LYS A 427 -27.20 -14.89 -22.46
CA LYS A 427 -27.14 -14.23 -21.15
C LYS A 427 -25.77 -13.57 -20.91
N LEU A 428 -24.71 -14.31 -21.20
CA LEU A 428 -23.35 -13.79 -21.05
C LEU A 428 -23.08 -12.62 -22.03
N ALA A 429 -23.57 -12.70 -23.28
CA ALA A 429 -23.43 -11.65 -24.28
C ALA A 429 -24.16 -10.35 -23.86
N SER A 430 -25.37 -10.48 -23.26
CA SER A 430 -26.11 -9.33 -22.71
C SER A 430 -25.37 -8.67 -21.55
N ASP A 431 -24.94 -9.48 -20.58
CA ASP A 431 -24.23 -9.01 -19.38
C ASP A 431 -22.89 -8.35 -19.76
N ALA A 432 -22.09 -9.00 -20.60
CA ALA A 432 -20.81 -8.49 -21.04
C ALA A 432 -20.94 -7.22 -21.91
N GLY A 433 -21.92 -7.18 -22.82
CA GLY A 433 -22.14 -5.99 -23.66
C GLY A 433 -22.63 -4.80 -22.86
N PHE A 434 -23.46 -5.02 -21.84
CA PHE A 434 -23.89 -3.93 -20.94
C PHE A 434 -22.76 -3.46 -20.02
N ASP A 435 -21.87 -4.36 -19.62
CA ASP A 435 -20.62 -4.04 -18.92
C ASP A 435 -19.75 -3.09 -19.77
N ALA A 436 -19.52 -3.42 -21.03
CA ALA A 436 -18.79 -2.55 -21.96
C ALA A 436 -19.45 -1.17 -22.16
N LEU A 437 -20.78 -1.11 -22.13
CA LEU A 437 -21.53 0.16 -22.16
C LEU A 437 -21.25 1.00 -20.91
N THR A 438 -21.26 0.34 -19.75
CA THR A 438 -20.95 0.98 -18.45
C THR A 438 -19.50 1.46 -18.42
N HIS A 439 -18.56 0.67 -18.92
CA HIS A 439 -17.16 1.08 -19.09
C HIS A 439 -17.04 2.38 -19.88
N SER A 440 -17.75 2.46 -21.01
CA SER A 440 -17.74 3.63 -21.89
C SER A 440 -18.29 4.87 -21.19
N PHE A 441 -19.41 4.73 -20.46
CA PHE A 441 -20.04 5.86 -19.77
C PHE A 441 -19.18 6.34 -18.60
N GLU A 442 -18.71 5.45 -17.76
CA GLU A 442 -17.88 5.82 -16.60
C GLU A 442 -16.54 6.40 -17.04
N ALA A 443 -15.88 5.83 -18.05
CA ALA A 443 -14.66 6.41 -18.62
C ALA A 443 -14.88 7.84 -19.12
N TYR A 444 -16.02 8.12 -19.78
CA TYR A 444 -16.32 9.44 -20.31
C TYR A 444 -16.56 10.48 -19.23
N VAL A 445 -17.27 10.14 -18.15
CA VAL A 445 -17.57 11.09 -17.06
C VAL A 445 -16.49 11.13 -15.98
N SER A 446 -15.48 10.28 -16.03
CA SER A 446 -14.40 10.18 -15.06
C SER A 446 -13.64 11.50 -14.88
N VAL A 447 -13.15 11.75 -13.66
CA VAL A 447 -12.23 12.87 -13.38
C VAL A 447 -10.89 12.76 -14.11
N TYR A 448 -10.56 11.59 -14.64
CA TYR A 448 -9.35 11.33 -15.43
C TYR A 448 -9.59 11.34 -16.94
N ALA A 449 -10.83 11.57 -17.38
CA ALA A 449 -11.18 11.67 -18.78
C ALA A 449 -10.36 12.73 -19.52
N ASN A 450 -10.03 12.47 -20.77
CA ASN A 450 -9.24 13.36 -21.62
C ASN A 450 -9.58 13.09 -23.10
N ASP A 451 -9.10 13.94 -24.01
CA ASP A 451 -9.44 13.90 -25.44
C ASP A 451 -9.23 12.51 -26.08
N PHE A 452 -8.19 11.76 -25.65
CA PHE A 452 -7.91 10.41 -26.17
C PHE A 452 -8.95 9.40 -25.67
N THR A 453 -9.24 9.42 -24.37
CA THR A 453 -10.21 8.50 -23.77
C THR A 453 -11.63 8.84 -24.15
N ASP A 454 -11.95 10.13 -24.31
CA ASP A 454 -13.26 10.62 -24.71
C ASP A 454 -13.65 10.15 -26.11
N GLY A 455 -12.72 10.26 -27.07
CA GLY A 455 -12.95 9.76 -28.43
C GLY A 455 -13.24 8.26 -28.48
N MET A 456 -12.49 7.46 -27.69
CA MET A 456 -12.69 6.01 -27.60
C MET A 456 -14.00 5.67 -26.89
N ALA A 457 -14.28 6.32 -25.75
CA ALA A 457 -15.46 6.06 -24.94
C ALA A 457 -16.77 6.37 -25.69
N LEU A 458 -16.89 7.55 -26.31
CA LEU A 458 -18.08 7.93 -27.06
C LEU A 458 -18.31 7.04 -28.29
N HIS A 459 -17.24 6.70 -29.00
CA HIS A 459 -17.37 5.83 -30.17
C HIS A 459 -17.73 4.39 -29.77
N ALA A 460 -17.12 3.86 -28.71
CA ALA A 460 -17.47 2.56 -28.14
C ALA A 460 -18.93 2.53 -27.70
N ALA A 461 -19.37 3.54 -26.93
CA ALA A 461 -20.77 3.65 -26.49
C ALA A 461 -21.74 3.60 -27.65
N LYS A 462 -21.47 4.34 -28.75
CA LYS A 462 -22.31 4.36 -29.96
C LYS A 462 -22.35 3.01 -30.65
N LEU A 463 -21.21 2.36 -30.83
CA LEU A 463 -21.16 1.03 -31.43
C LEU A 463 -21.93 0.01 -30.61
N ILE A 464 -21.79 0.02 -29.27
CA ILE A 464 -22.51 -0.88 -28.36
C ILE A 464 -24.04 -0.62 -28.47
N TRP A 465 -24.43 0.65 -28.38
CA TRP A 465 -25.84 1.05 -28.42
C TRP A 465 -26.55 0.61 -29.69
N ASP A 466 -25.86 0.71 -30.83
CA ASP A 466 -26.45 0.36 -32.14
C ASP A 466 -26.45 -1.15 -32.39
N ASN A 467 -25.54 -1.93 -31.79
CA ASN A 467 -25.31 -3.31 -32.19
C ASN A 467 -25.60 -4.37 -31.11
N LEU A 468 -25.63 -4.01 -29.80
CA LEU A 468 -25.77 -5.00 -28.74
C LEU A 468 -27.08 -5.81 -28.85
N ALA A 469 -28.21 -5.14 -29.08
CA ALA A 469 -29.50 -5.83 -29.19
C ALA A 469 -29.50 -6.82 -30.36
N GLU A 470 -28.99 -6.44 -31.53
CA GLU A 470 -28.88 -7.33 -32.70
C GLU A 470 -27.89 -8.46 -32.46
N SER A 471 -26.75 -8.17 -31.82
CA SER A 471 -25.73 -9.21 -31.51
C SER A 471 -26.26 -10.30 -30.58
N VAL A 472 -27.18 -9.95 -29.68
CA VAL A 472 -27.77 -10.86 -28.68
C VAL A 472 -29.03 -11.55 -29.23
N ASN A 473 -29.98 -10.79 -29.78
CA ASN A 473 -31.33 -11.22 -30.13
C ASN A 473 -31.55 -11.46 -31.60
N GLY A 474 -30.64 -10.96 -32.46
CA GLY A 474 -30.78 -11.09 -33.92
C GLY A 474 -30.86 -12.54 -34.38
N GLU A 475 -31.55 -12.78 -35.49
CA GLU A 475 -31.58 -14.09 -36.13
C GLU A 475 -30.23 -14.49 -36.69
N PRO A 476 -29.88 -15.78 -36.71
CA PRO A 476 -28.63 -16.25 -37.31
C PRO A 476 -28.48 -15.78 -38.77
N GLY A 477 -27.50 -14.95 -39.02
CA GLY A 477 -27.29 -14.35 -40.33
C GLY A 477 -26.16 -13.35 -40.39
N GLU A 478 -25.99 -12.70 -41.53
CA GLU A 478 -24.89 -11.76 -41.76
C GLU A 478 -24.99 -10.53 -40.86
N ASP A 479 -26.20 -10.04 -40.58
CA ASP A 479 -26.39 -8.84 -39.74
C ASP A 479 -25.99 -9.12 -38.29
N LYS A 480 -26.38 -10.27 -37.73
CA LYS A 480 -25.94 -10.69 -36.39
C LYS A 480 -24.41 -10.84 -36.32
N ILE A 481 -23.81 -11.44 -37.34
CA ILE A 481 -22.34 -11.61 -37.41
C ILE A 481 -21.65 -10.24 -37.42
N LYS A 482 -22.14 -9.28 -38.21
CA LYS A 482 -21.63 -7.90 -38.23
C LYS A 482 -21.82 -7.20 -36.89
N ALA A 483 -22.98 -7.36 -36.26
CA ALA A 483 -23.27 -6.79 -34.96
C ALA A 483 -22.32 -7.37 -33.89
N GLN A 484 -22.07 -8.70 -33.89
CA GLN A 484 -21.11 -9.34 -32.99
C GLN A 484 -19.68 -8.84 -33.18
N GLU A 485 -19.26 -8.61 -34.44
CA GLU A 485 -17.94 -8.03 -34.74
C GLU A 485 -17.84 -6.59 -34.20
N LYS A 486 -18.87 -5.77 -34.42
CA LYS A 486 -18.90 -4.40 -33.89
C LYS A 486 -18.87 -4.40 -32.36
N MET A 487 -19.60 -5.29 -31.71
CA MET A 487 -19.58 -5.46 -30.25
C MET A 487 -18.20 -5.85 -29.74
N HIS A 488 -17.52 -6.77 -30.41
CA HIS A 488 -16.18 -7.21 -30.00
C HIS A 488 -15.15 -6.07 -30.06
N ASN A 489 -15.15 -5.32 -31.18
CA ASN A 489 -14.32 -4.13 -31.33
C ASN A 489 -14.68 -3.04 -30.32
N ALA A 490 -15.96 -2.79 -30.06
CA ALA A 490 -16.44 -1.76 -29.15
C ALA A 490 -16.05 -2.06 -27.70
N ALA A 491 -16.12 -3.33 -27.26
CA ALA A 491 -15.68 -3.74 -25.94
C ALA A 491 -14.17 -3.47 -25.73
N THR A 492 -13.35 -3.77 -26.73
CA THR A 492 -11.91 -3.46 -26.72
C THR A 492 -11.67 -1.94 -26.65
N MET A 493 -12.41 -1.14 -27.44
CA MET A 493 -12.31 0.32 -27.42
C MET A 493 -12.72 0.91 -26.06
N ALA A 494 -13.78 0.39 -25.46
CA ALA A 494 -14.16 0.75 -24.10
C ALA A 494 -13.05 0.44 -23.11
N GLY A 495 -12.40 -0.73 -23.26
CA GLY A 495 -11.19 -1.13 -22.51
C GLY A 495 -10.05 -0.12 -22.65
N MET A 496 -9.75 0.32 -23.88
CA MET A 496 -8.73 1.35 -24.14
C MET A 496 -9.07 2.69 -23.48
N ALA A 497 -10.35 3.06 -23.42
CA ALA A 497 -10.80 4.28 -22.77
C ALA A 497 -10.61 4.18 -21.25
N PHE A 498 -11.25 3.22 -20.59
CA PHE A 498 -11.20 3.14 -19.15
C PHE A 498 -9.83 2.68 -18.60
N GLY A 499 -9.00 2.02 -19.39
CA GLY A 499 -7.63 1.69 -19.01
C GLY A 499 -6.79 2.91 -18.61
N SER A 500 -7.14 4.10 -19.11
CA SER A 500 -6.49 5.37 -18.79
C SER A 500 -7.39 6.38 -18.07
N ALA A 501 -8.70 6.34 -18.30
CA ALA A 501 -9.69 7.21 -17.62
C ALA A 501 -10.19 6.61 -16.30
N PHE A 502 -9.98 5.32 -16.06
CA PHE A 502 -10.57 4.56 -14.96
C PHE A 502 -12.11 4.50 -15.03
N LEU A 503 -12.69 3.92 -13.99
CA LEU A 503 -14.14 3.71 -13.85
C LEU A 503 -14.67 4.58 -12.70
N GLY A 504 -15.87 4.31 -12.22
CA GLY A 504 -16.52 5.10 -11.20
C GLY A 504 -17.26 4.27 -10.16
N MET A 505 -18.27 4.86 -9.53
CA MET A 505 -19.01 4.22 -8.46
C MET A 505 -19.90 3.06 -8.94
N CYS A 506 -20.31 3.03 -10.22
CA CYS A 506 -21.09 1.90 -10.73
C CYS A 506 -20.30 0.61 -10.59
N HIS A 507 -19.07 0.59 -11.09
CA HIS A 507 -18.17 -0.56 -10.91
C HIS A 507 -17.78 -0.80 -9.46
N GLY A 508 -17.51 0.26 -8.66
CA GLY A 508 -17.22 0.11 -7.24
C GLY A 508 -18.33 -0.60 -6.46
N MET A 509 -19.59 -0.26 -6.75
CA MET A 509 -20.74 -0.94 -6.20
C MET A 509 -20.93 -2.34 -6.80
N ALA A 510 -20.72 -2.50 -8.12
CA ALA A 510 -20.92 -3.78 -8.80
C ALA A 510 -19.91 -4.85 -8.35
N HIS A 511 -18.67 -4.50 -8.07
CA HIS A 511 -17.68 -5.41 -7.49
C HIS A 511 -18.16 -5.97 -6.15
N THR A 512 -18.67 -5.08 -5.31
CA THR A 512 -19.13 -5.47 -3.96
C THR A 512 -20.43 -6.25 -3.99
N ILE A 513 -21.48 -5.73 -4.64
CA ILE A 513 -22.80 -6.38 -4.66
C ILE A 513 -22.74 -7.69 -5.45
N GLY A 514 -22.07 -7.69 -6.60
CA GLY A 514 -21.88 -8.89 -7.41
C GLY A 514 -21.22 -10.04 -6.64
N ALA A 515 -20.18 -9.71 -5.84
CA ALA A 515 -19.48 -10.69 -5.02
C ALA A 515 -20.35 -11.22 -3.86
N LEU A 516 -21.00 -10.33 -3.11
CA LEU A 516 -21.79 -10.70 -1.94
C LEU A 516 -23.11 -11.38 -2.31
N CYS A 517 -23.78 -10.92 -3.36
CA CYS A 517 -25.08 -11.43 -3.79
C CYS A 517 -25.01 -12.51 -4.90
N HIS A 518 -23.81 -12.88 -5.35
CA HIS A 518 -23.57 -13.83 -6.44
C HIS A 518 -24.30 -13.47 -7.75
N VAL A 519 -24.44 -12.19 -8.04
CA VAL A 519 -25.00 -11.66 -9.30
C VAL A 519 -23.87 -11.39 -10.29
N ALA A 520 -24.04 -11.82 -11.55
CA ALA A 520 -23.03 -11.61 -12.58
C ALA A 520 -22.65 -10.11 -12.71
N HIS A 521 -21.36 -9.83 -12.86
CA HIS A 521 -20.80 -8.46 -12.82
C HIS A 521 -21.50 -7.49 -13.79
N GLY A 522 -21.58 -7.84 -15.07
CA GLY A 522 -22.27 -6.99 -16.06
C GLY A 522 -23.78 -6.84 -15.80
N ARG A 523 -24.44 -7.85 -15.21
CA ARG A 523 -25.81 -7.76 -14.74
C ARG A 523 -25.93 -6.74 -13.61
N THR A 524 -25.05 -6.78 -12.65
CA THR A 524 -24.98 -5.82 -11.54
C THR A 524 -24.79 -4.40 -12.06
N ASN A 525 -23.86 -4.20 -13.01
CA ASN A 525 -23.65 -2.92 -13.66
C ASN A 525 -24.92 -2.45 -14.38
N SER A 526 -25.64 -3.34 -15.09
CA SER A 526 -26.87 -2.99 -15.82
C SER A 526 -27.99 -2.49 -14.91
N ILE A 527 -28.08 -3.05 -13.71
CA ILE A 527 -29.06 -2.63 -12.70
C ILE A 527 -28.69 -1.27 -12.10
N LEU A 528 -27.42 -1.08 -11.78
CA LEU A 528 -26.92 0.11 -11.08
C LEU A 528 -26.80 1.35 -11.99
N LEU A 529 -26.44 1.17 -13.26
CA LEU A 529 -26.07 2.27 -14.16
C LEU A 529 -27.10 3.41 -14.24
N PRO A 530 -28.43 3.17 -14.36
CA PRO A 530 -29.41 4.26 -14.38
C PRO A 530 -29.41 5.11 -13.11
N TYR A 531 -29.21 4.49 -11.95
CA TYR A 531 -29.12 5.22 -10.67
C TYR A 531 -27.86 6.05 -10.59
N VAL A 532 -26.74 5.50 -11.04
CA VAL A 532 -25.45 6.21 -11.07
C VAL A 532 -25.46 7.37 -12.04
N ILE A 533 -26.12 7.25 -13.21
CA ILE A 533 -26.32 8.35 -14.14
C ILE A 533 -27.06 9.50 -13.45
N ARG A 534 -28.18 9.24 -12.76
CA ARG A 534 -28.95 10.25 -12.02
C ARG A 534 -28.14 10.85 -10.88
N TYR A 535 -27.44 10.02 -10.10
CA TYR A 535 -26.61 10.47 -8.98
C TYR A 535 -25.48 11.40 -9.43
N ASN A 536 -24.69 10.96 -10.40
CA ASN A 536 -23.61 11.77 -10.95
C ASN A 536 -24.10 12.93 -11.80
N GLY A 537 -25.27 12.83 -12.42
CA GLY A 537 -25.89 13.85 -13.23
C GLY A 537 -26.59 14.96 -12.42
N SER A 538 -26.71 14.83 -11.12
CA SER A 538 -27.19 15.90 -10.24
C SER A 538 -26.01 16.75 -9.73
N ILE A 539 -26.21 18.07 -9.67
CA ILE A 539 -25.21 18.98 -9.11
C ILE A 539 -25.16 18.76 -7.59
N PRO A 540 -24.00 18.40 -7.02
CA PRO A 540 -23.89 18.21 -5.58
C PRO A 540 -24.13 19.51 -4.82
N GLU A 541 -24.90 19.47 -3.74
CA GLU A 541 -25.08 20.61 -2.85
C GLU A 541 -23.79 20.88 -2.04
N GLU A 542 -23.05 19.81 -1.70
CA GLU A 542 -21.78 19.93 -1.00
C GLU A 542 -20.59 19.91 -1.99
N PRO A 543 -19.46 20.57 -1.66
CA PRO A 543 -18.27 20.53 -2.48
C PRO A 543 -17.68 19.12 -2.55
N THR A 544 -17.76 18.46 -3.70
CA THR A 544 -17.23 17.08 -3.89
C THR A 544 -16.29 16.97 -5.08
N SER A 545 -15.71 18.09 -5.56
CA SER A 545 -14.88 18.07 -6.76
C SER A 545 -13.47 17.54 -6.49
N TRP A 546 -13.00 16.69 -7.39
CA TRP A 546 -11.61 16.30 -7.47
C TRP A 546 -10.73 17.43 -8.05
N PRO A 547 -9.39 17.36 -7.83
CA PRO A 547 -8.45 18.39 -8.28
C PRO A 547 -8.49 18.73 -9.76
N LYS A 548 -8.99 17.83 -10.63
CA LYS A 548 -9.02 18.03 -12.08
C LYS A 548 -10.20 18.85 -12.58
N TYR A 549 -11.31 18.86 -11.87
CA TYR A 549 -12.45 19.66 -12.27
C TYR A 549 -12.29 21.08 -11.77
N ASN A 550 -12.29 22.04 -12.71
CA ASN A 550 -12.43 23.45 -12.35
C ASN A 550 -13.87 23.80 -12.01
N LYS A 551 -14.82 23.05 -12.57
CA LYS A 551 -16.26 23.07 -12.30
C LYS A 551 -16.81 21.66 -12.43
N TYR A 552 -17.96 21.38 -11.84
CA TYR A 552 -18.67 20.12 -12.01
C TYR A 552 -19.31 20.07 -13.40
N ILE A 553 -18.98 19.08 -14.22
CA ILE A 553 -19.39 18.97 -15.64
C ILE A 553 -20.05 17.63 -15.97
N ALA A 554 -20.34 16.79 -14.99
CA ALA A 554 -20.92 15.48 -15.26
C ALA A 554 -22.31 15.55 -15.92
N PRO A 555 -23.21 16.48 -15.54
CA PRO A 555 -24.50 16.61 -16.22
C PRO A 555 -24.38 16.88 -17.73
N GLU A 556 -23.49 17.81 -18.10
CA GLU A 556 -23.22 18.14 -19.52
C GLU A 556 -22.63 16.95 -20.27
N ARG A 557 -21.73 16.19 -19.62
CA ARG A 557 -21.13 14.99 -20.25
C ARG A 557 -22.15 13.87 -20.46
N TYR A 558 -23.11 13.65 -19.55
CA TYR A 558 -24.21 12.73 -19.78
C TYR A 558 -25.17 13.21 -20.89
N GLN A 559 -25.42 14.51 -20.99
CA GLN A 559 -26.16 15.06 -22.08
C GLN A 559 -25.48 14.84 -23.45
N GLU A 560 -24.13 14.94 -23.48
CA GLU A 560 -23.35 14.65 -24.70
C GLU A 560 -23.42 13.15 -25.05
N ILE A 561 -23.38 12.24 -24.07
CA ILE A 561 -23.62 10.81 -24.30
C ILE A 561 -25.01 10.61 -24.91
N ALA A 562 -26.07 11.18 -24.32
CA ALA A 562 -27.41 11.09 -24.87
C ALA A 562 -27.49 11.52 -26.36
N LYS A 563 -26.90 12.66 -26.65
CA LYS A 563 -26.82 13.19 -28.03
C LYS A 563 -26.06 12.23 -28.96
N ASN A 564 -24.93 11.69 -28.51
CA ASN A 564 -24.10 10.75 -29.29
C ASN A 564 -24.86 9.46 -29.63
N LEU A 565 -25.66 8.96 -28.69
CA LEU A 565 -26.46 7.74 -28.86
C LEU A 565 -27.72 7.97 -29.72
N GLY A 566 -28.10 9.22 -30.01
CA GLY A 566 -29.36 9.55 -30.65
C GLY A 566 -30.54 9.58 -29.70
N VAL A 567 -30.31 9.60 -28.41
CA VAL A 567 -31.29 9.82 -27.35
C VAL A 567 -31.59 11.32 -27.27
N ASN A 568 -32.82 11.71 -26.97
CA ASN A 568 -33.18 13.12 -26.81
C ASN A 568 -32.30 13.79 -25.73
N PRO A 569 -31.40 14.73 -26.08
CA PRO A 569 -30.49 15.33 -25.10
C PRO A 569 -31.18 16.37 -24.19
N GLY A 570 -32.47 16.62 -24.35
CA GLY A 570 -33.18 17.65 -23.60
C GLY A 570 -32.75 19.09 -23.97
N LYS A 571 -33.34 20.06 -23.31
CA LYS A 571 -32.96 21.49 -23.43
C LYS A 571 -31.92 21.89 -22.38
N THR A 572 -31.88 21.16 -21.26
CA THR A 572 -30.92 21.36 -20.18
C THR A 572 -30.13 20.08 -19.93
N PRO A 573 -28.96 20.17 -19.31
CA PRO A 573 -28.20 18.99 -18.92
C PRO A 573 -29.01 18.00 -18.05
N GLU A 574 -29.83 18.51 -17.12
CA GLU A 574 -30.65 17.70 -16.22
C GLU A 574 -31.71 16.90 -16.99
N GLU A 575 -32.36 17.51 -17.99
CA GLU A 575 -33.28 16.80 -18.89
C GLU A 575 -32.53 15.70 -19.68
N GLY A 576 -31.32 16.00 -20.13
CA GLY A 576 -30.46 15.05 -20.85
C GLY A 576 -30.09 13.85 -19.99
N VAL A 577 -29.73 14.07 -18.74
CA VAL A 577 -29.43 13.04 -17.75
C VAL A 577 -30.63 12.12 -17.56
N GLU A 578 -31.82 12.65 -17.31
CA GLU A 578 -32.99 11.83 -17.04
C GLU A 578 -33.44 11.06 -18.31
N ASN A 579 -33.37 11.69 -19.48
CA ASN A 579 -33.69 11.03 -20.75
C ASN A 579 -32.68 9.89 -21.03
N LEU A 580 -31.40 10.08 -20.75
CA LEU A 580 -30.40 9.04 -20.90
C LEU A 580 -30.65 7.86 -19.93
N ALA A 581 -30.90 8.14 -18.64
CA ALA A 581 -31.17 7.13 -17.65
C ALA A 581 -32.37 6.25 -18.04
N LYS A 582 -33.49 6.89 -18.46
CA LYS A 582 -34.70 6.20 -18.99
C LYS A 582 -34.39 5.37 -20.23
N ALA A 583 -33.60 5.91 -21.16
CA ALA A 583 -33.23 5.17 -22.36
C ALA A 583 -32.40 3.93 -22.04
N VAL A 584 -31.50 4.02 -21.05
CA VAL A 584 -30.70 2.87 -20.55
C VAL A 584 -31.60 1.82 -19.87
N GLU A 585 -32.57 2.25 -19.06
CA GLU A 585 -33.59 1.38 -18.49
C GLU A 585 -34.40 0.64 -19.58
N ASP A 586 -34.92 1.39 -20.57
CA ASP A 586 -35.68 0.80 -21.69
C ASP A 586 -34.81 -0.19 -22.50
N TYR A 587 -33.56 0.14 -22.72
CA TYR A 587 -32.63 -0.72 -23.47
C TYR A 587 -32.38 -2.03 -22.70
N ARG A 588 -32.12 -1.97 -21.40
CA ARG A 588 -31.97 -3.13 -20.52
C ARG A 588 -33.25 -3.99 -20.49
N ASP A 589 -34.40 -3.36 -20.22
CA ASP A 589 -35.64 -4.03 -19.92
C ASP A 589 -36.30 -4.60 -21.18
N ASN A 590 -36.44 -3.76 -22.21
CA ASN A 590 -37.28 -4.07 -23.38
C ASN A 590 -36.46 -4.55 -24.59
N LYS A 591 -35.22 -4.08 -24.76
CA LYS A 591 -34.37 -4.52 -25.88
C LYS A 591 -33.63 -5.82 -25.56
N LEU A 592 -33.13 -5.97 -24.32
CA LEU A 592 -32.35 -7.13 -23.90
C LEU A 592 -33.11 -8.12 -23.02
N GLY A 593 -34.21 -7.69 -22.38
CA GLY A 593 -34.99 -8.52 -21.45
C GLY A 593 -34.19 -8.94 -20.22
N MET A 594 -33.39 -8.03 -19.68
CA MET A 594 -32.57 -8.28 -18.49
C MET A 594 -33.35 -7.96 -17.21
N ASN A 595 -32.89 -8.50 -16.06
CA ASN A 595 -33.47 -8.19 -14.75
C ASN A 595 -33.31 -6.69 -14.42
N LYS A 596 -34.35 -6.12 -13.78
CA LYS A 596 -34.45 -4.70 -13.44
C LYS A 596 -33.91 -4.38 -12.05
N SER A 597 -33.88 -5.39 -11.17
CA SER A 597 -33.54 -5.24 -9.75
C SER A 597 -32.79 -6.47 -9.23
N PHE A 598 -32.17 -6.33 -8.07
CA PHE A 598 -31.52 -7.46 -7.40
C PHE A 598 -32.56 -8.47 -6.83
N GLN A 599 -33.74 -7.99 -6.48
CA GLN A 599 -34.86 -8.87 -6.08
C GLN A 599 -35.27 -9.79 -7.22
N GLU A 600 -35.37 -9.28 -8.46
CA GLU A 600 -35.63 -10.11 -9.65
C GLU A 600 -34.51 -11.08 -9.98
N CYS A 601 -33.28 -10.81 -9.50
CA CYS A 601 -32.16 -11.73 -9.60
C CYS A 601 -32.22 -12.87 -8.56
N GLY A 602 -33.19 -12.85 -7.64
CA GLY A 602 -33.37 -13.84 -6.61
C GLY A 602 -32.53 -13.63 -5.35
N VAL A 603 -32.03 -12.41 -5.13
CA VAL A 603 -31.29 -12.06 -3.90
C VAL A 603 -32.29 -12.01 -2.74
N ASP A 604 -32.03 -12.79 -1.67
CA ASP A 604 -32.85 -12.82 -0.47
C ASP A 604 -32.87 -11.46 0.24
N GLU A 605 -34.04 -11.02 0.68
CA GLU A 605 -34.24 -9.69 1.25
C GLU A 605 -33.56 -9.54 2.62
N ASP A 606 -33.70 -10.50 3.50
CA ASP A 606 -33.11 -10.42 4.84
C ASP A 606 -31.60 -10.49 4.76
N TYR A 607 -31.07 -11.34 3.88
CA TYR A 607 -29.65 -11.39 3.59
C TYR A 607 -29.15 -10.05 3.05
N PHE A 608 -29.83 -9.46 2.06
CA PHE A 608 -29.44 -8.16 1.48
C PHE A 608 -29.33 -7.07 2.55
N TRP A 609 -30.35 -6.97 3.41
CA TRP A 609 -30.33 -6.00 4.51
C TRP A 609 -29.22 -6.25 5.52
N SER A 610 -28.90 -7.52 5.81
CA SER A 610 -27.83 -7.89 6.74
C SER A 610 -26.43 -7.48 6.26
N ILE A 611 -26.22 -7.34 4.95
CA ILE A 611 -24.93 -6.97 4.33
C ILE A 611 -24.87 -5.52 3.85
N LEU A 612 -25.92 -4.71 4.04
CA LEU A 612 -26.03 -3.36 3.51
C LEU A 612 -24.89 -2.44 3.93
N ASP A 613 -24.50 -2.48 5.21
CA ASP A 613 -23.36 -1.70 5.72
C ASP A 613 -22.05 -2.13 5.07
N GLN A 614 -21.90 -3.43 4.85
CA GLN A 614 -20.74 -3.96 4.16
C GLN A 614 -20.71 -3.54 2.68
N ILE A 615 -21.87 -3.47 2.03
CA ILE A 615 -22.00 -2.96 0.66
C ILE A 615 -21.52 -1.51 0.61
N GLY A 616 -22.05 -0.62 1.46
CA GLY A 616 -21.69 0.79 1.47
C GLY A 616 -20.18 1.01 1.72
N MET A 617 -19.64 0.34 2.74
CA MET A 617 -18.23 0.50 3.12
C MET A 617 -17.28 -0.03 2.04
N ARG A 618 -17.49 -1.26 1.56
CA ARG A 618 -16.61 -1.88 0.55
C ARG A 618 -16.67 -1.15 -0.80
N ALA A 619 -17.86 -0.67 -1.20
CA ALA A 619 -18.00 0.11 -2.43
C ALA A 619 -17.30 1.47 -2.33
N TYR A 620 -17.35 2.12 -1.16
CA TYR A 620 -16.61 3.35 -0.90
C TYR A 620 -15.10 3.14 -0.96
N GLU A 621 -14.61 2.01 -0.44
CA GLU A 621 -13.18 1.65 -0.45
C GLU A 621 -12.69 1.09 -1.78
N ASP A 622 -13.58 0.84 -2.75
CA ASP A 622 -13.20 0.29 -4.05
C ASP A 622 -12.32 1.26 -4.84
N GLN A 623 -11.36 0.72 -5.57
CA GLN A 623 -10.39 1.52 -6.33
C GLN A 623 -10.99 2.28 -7.52
N CYS A 624 -12.21 1.94 -7.95
CA CYS A 624 -12.94 2.67 -8.98
C CYS A 624 -13.58 3.96 -8.45
N ALA A 625 -13.97 3.99 -7.17
CA ALA A 625 -14.65 5.13 -6.55
C ALA A 625 -13.89 6.47 -6.68
N PRO A 626 -12.56 6.55 -6.55
CA PRO A 626 -11.82 7.80 -6.69
C PRO A 626 -11.85 8.46 -8.07
N ALA A 627 -12.21 7.74 -9.12
CA ALA A 627 -12.32 8.28 -10.47
C ALA A 627 -13.72 8.82 -10.79
N ASN A 628 -14.70 8.56 -9.91
CA ASN A 628 -16.07 9.05 -10.07
C ASN A 628 -16.13 10.59 -10.12
N PRO A 629 -17.02 11.22 -10.90
CA PRO A 629 -17.11 12.68 -11.02
C PRO A 629 -17.35 13.41 -9.69
N ARG A 630 -18.05 12.78 -8.74
CA ARG A 630 -18.16 13.24 -7.35
C ARG A 630 -17.76 12.12 -6.39
N ILE A 631 -17.23 12.48 -5.22
CA ILE A 631 -16.91 11.49 -4.18
C ILE A 631 -18.25 10.95 -3.64
N PRO A 632 -18.57 9.67 -3.84
CA PRO A 632 -19.81 9.11 -3.34
C PRO A 632 -19.75 8.98 -1.81
N GLN A 633 -20.86 9.29 -1.14
CA GLN A 633 -20.98 9.05 0.29
C GLN A 633 -21.43 7.62 0.55
N ILE A 634 -21.02 7.03 1.68
CA ILE A 634 -21.40 5.65 2.04
C ILE A 634 -22.92 5.51 2.10
N GLU A 635 -23.61 6.50 2.67
CA GLU A 635 -25.06 6.50 2.80
C GLU A 635 -25.77 6.60 1.45
N ASP A 636 -25.24 7.41 0.50
CA ASP A 636 -25.77 7.48 -0.86
C ASP A 636 -25.64 6.12 -1.58
N MET A 637 -24.53 5.44 -1.40
CA MET A 637 -24.33 4.10 -1.97
C MET A 637 -25.32 3.07 -1.39
N LYS A 638 -25.62 3.15 -0.09
CA LYS A 638 -26.64 2.32 0.54
C LYS A 638 -28.03 2.63 -0.03
N ASP A 639 -28.39 3.90 -0.15
CA ASP A 639 -29.67 4.33 -0.73
C ASP A 639 -29.84 3.85 -2.17
N ILE A 640 -28.77 3.94 -2.98
CA ILE A 640 -28.76 3.42 -4.35
C ILE A 640 -28.87 1.89 -4.36
N ALA A 641 -28.17 1.18 -3.47
CA ALA A 641 -28.25 -0.26 -3.38
C ALA A 641 -29.68 -0.75 -3.05
N ILE A 642 -30.35 -0.07 -2.09
CA ILE A 642 -31.75 -0.38 -1.72
C ILE A 642 -32.67 -0.05 -2.92
N ALA A 643 -32.52 1.10 -3.54
CA ALA A 643 -33.30 1.48 -4.72
C ALA A 643 -33.16 0.44 -5.86
N ALA A 644 -31.93 -0.01 -6.11
CA ALA A 644 -31.63 -1.04 -7.10
C ALA A 644 -32.12 -2.43 -6.70
N TYR A 645 -32.20 -2.71 -5.40
CA TYR A 645 -32.77 -3.97 -4.90
C TYR A 645 -34.25 -4.07 -5.21
N TYR A 646 -35.06 -3.03 -4.92
CA TYR A 646 -36.49 -3.03 -5.12
C TYR A 646 -36.93 -2.49 -6.51
N GLY A 647 -36.04 -1.92 -7.30
CA GLY A 647 -36.41 -1.26 -8.57
C GLY A 647 -37.17 0.05 -8.38
N VAL A 648 -36.89 0.81 -7.33
CA VAL A 648 -37.54 2.08 -6.97
C VAL A 648 -36.58 3.26 -7.14
N SER A 649 -37.05 4.50 -6.94
CA SER A 649 -36.16 5.67 -6.97
C SER A 649 -35.19 5.70 -5.78
N GLN A 650 -34.06 6.40 -5.94
CA GLN A 650 -33.10 6.59 -4.84
C GLN A 650 -33.76 7.27 -3.61
N ALA A 651 -34.64 8.24 -3.84
CA ALA A 651 -35.37 8.89 -2.76
C ALA A 651 -36.28 7.94 -1.98
N GLU A 652 -36.85 6.94 -2.65
CA GLU A 652 -37.62 5.89 -2.01
C GLU A 652 -36.71 4.93 -1.26
N GLY A 653 -35.55 4.54 -1.83
CA GLY A 653 -34.50 3.76 -1.16
C GLY A 653 -34.05 4.40 0.15
N HIS A 654 -33.84 5.72 0.14
CA HIS A 654 -33.53 6.49 1.35
C HIS A 654 -34.63 6.36 2.42
N LYS A 655 -35.90 6.53 2.04
CA LYS A 655 -37.03 6.39 2.99
C LYS A 655 -37.09 4.98 3.59
N LEU A 656 -36.93 3.96 2.79
CA LEU A 656 -36.93 2.57 3.26
C LEU A 656 -35.79 2.32 4.25
N ARG A 657 -34.60 2.86 4.00
CA ARG A 657 -33.48 2.76 4.93
C ARG A 657 -33.78 3.42 6.28
N VAL A 658 -34.25 4.65 6.25
CA VAL A 658 -34.58 5.43 7.48
C VAL A 658 -35.67 4.74 8.29
N GLN A 659 -36.72 4.22 7.63
CA GLN A 659 -37.79 3.50 8.28
C GLN A 659 -37.27 2.25 9.00
N ARG A 660 -36.49 1.39 8.33
CA ARG A 660 -35.99 0.13 8.92
C ARG A 660 -34.99 0.39 10.06
N GLN A 661 -34.20 1.46 9.97
CA GLN A 661 -33.33 1.89 11.08
C GLN A 661 -34.12 2.36 12.30
N GLY A 662 -35.24 3.06 12.08
CA GLY A 662 -36.16 3.46 13.16
C GLY A 662 -36.85 2.28 13.83
N GLU A 663 -37.25 1.27 13.08
CA GLU A 663 -37.86 0.04 13.60
C GLU A 663 -36.86 -0.76 14.45
N ALA A 664 -35.62 -0.96 13.97
CA ALA A 664 -34.54 -1.63 14.70
C ALA A 664 -34.20 -0.93 16.03
N ALA A 665 -34.13 0.41 16.02
CA ALA A 665 -33.89 1.19 17.23
C ALA A 665 -35.02 1.06 18.27
N THR A 666 -36.26 0.85 17.80
CA THR A 666 -37.43 0.67 18.67
C THR A 666 -37.47 -0.72 19.29
N GLU A 667 -37.08 -1.74 18.53
CA GLU A 667 -36.96 -3.14 19.01
C GLU A 667 -35.86 -3.26 20.06
N GLU A 668 -34.66 -2.71 19.82
CA GLU A 668 -33.58 -2.70 20.81
C GLU A 668 -33.96 -1.96 22.11
N ALA A 669 -34.73 -0.87 22.00
CA ALA A 669 -35.21 -0.15 23.17
C ALA A 669 -36.25 -0.95 23.96
N SER A 670 -37.08 -1.77 23.28
CA SER A 670 -38.07 -2.63 23.92
C SER A 670 -37.47 -3.88 24.58
N GLU A 671 -36.37 -4.41 24.04
CA GLU A 671 -35.63 -5.55 24.64
C GLU A 671 -34.79 -5.13 25.87
N ARG A 672 -34.43 -3.84 25.96
CA ARG A 672 -33.70 -3.28 27.12
C ARG A 672 -34.62 -2.76 28.26
N ALA A 673 -35.94 -2.65 28.03
CA ALA A 673 -36.95 -2.24 28.99
C ALA A 673 -37.62 -3.48 29.61
#